data_e8a21a2adaca85ead624f469df1b9230
#
_entry.id   e8a21a2adaca85ead624f469df1b9230
#
_cell.length_a   1.000
_cell.length_b   1.000
_cell.length_c   1.000
_cell.angle_alpha   90.00
_cell.angle_beta   90.00
_cell.angle_gamma   90.00
#
_symmetry.space_group_name_H-M   'P 1'
#
loop_
_entity.id
_entity.type
_entity.pdbx_description
1 polymer ?
#
loop_
_entity_poly.entity_id
_entity_poly.type
_entity_poly.pdbx_seq_one_letter_code
_entity_poly.pdbx_strand_id
1 'polypeptide(L)'
;MKKLFTGILLCLCISSVYPQNAIFNSPFPDDDIKRLHGEVVDFGNNEMYALWSKFESTGRIQFFMRKSTDGGNQWQNEETVFDTVINGSMEDAWRGAHLIKGNNNRLLLFIKTGSSRHTIYKYSDDGGVTWTPNIRIIIANGTFTSQAYRIFSVVHLGEGKLILTSSNSTSLTGTVRSSDNGTTWQNLVSTGFSLFMNPSLLSIGNGSFYMAAQQTAATSSKRIFFVKYISTNTWQDTVIVHEDTSASLALPRLFRNSNNDLYIFFSKSVKVFGKYSRTNIFYSKSSNEGATWGTPVQVTKYPGVDANLNLNSQSVKPFITFSSDRNNLQGAKKLFWTNALELQDNSTPPVIYDYEANSASVTAGDTIKIKVFTGSESPVTEAKITGYLNDLPYNLQLFDDGNHNDSLAGDKIFGNFIRVAQEGDLLRYSVSVQNAFGTSTTAQNIIACPFSDLPSSAELKTGRLIVPFDYNGTIADVATASGSGLKFDSVMTIFSQGFLLSGLIESNVWAAGEFSASRIKDFRAGQVGYPANDPRNGIYRVALTDTAFGTSWQRWKGAVSLGAKFWDGNNNNIYDPVDLNQNGNWEPNEDMPEILGEVSYFTVFNDGVPSALRRFLEEPKGIEIRQTLYAFPNSDAPAMRDAVFIRYEMTKKGNVSPAIRDFIFGIQSDPDLGDANDDLVATDTLRNSVVCYNESADPLFGENPPAIYNTMLFGNPVYIPGVSFTDLNNNGTFENGIDIPLDTAVLPMGKPFNNILYPGAINSGMRVSQHYIQSHPTHGDPNTPVDVRNYHIGKNLTGQYLDPCTWTFGDVRGGVNCSLVNPIFVYSGDPVLNKGWINNTGLDQRTTLASYMSPLDEQTTLTYHTAIIVGRGNSPLNSITVTQANVDTIFSRMGARYNFIPVSTKEPGTGIPGVYELNQNYPNPFNPNTIITFSIPENAHISLKVYDNTGALVKTLLNEELSPGKHSVSFDAGKLSSGVYFYRIESEKFTQTRKMLLIK
;
A
#
# COMPACT_ATOMS: atom_id res chain seq x y z
N MET A 1 53.00 -1.73 -2.24
CA MET A 1 52.60 -1.63 -0.84
C MET A 1 51.19 -1.05 -0.82
N LYS A 2 50.21 -1.96 -0.69
CA LYS A 2 48.81 -1.63 -0.63
C LYS A 2 48.42 -1.26 0.80
N LYS A 3 47.71 -0.15 0.98
CA LYS A 3 46.95 0.08 2.23
C LYS A 3 45.48 0.14 1.87
N LEU A 4 44.78 -0.88 2.38
CA LEU A 4 43.32 -0.97 2.51
C LEU A 4 42.82 0.20 3.37
N PHE A 5 41.85 0.94 2.91
CA PHE A 5 40.98 1.75 3.76
C PHE A 5 39.56 1.21 3.68
N THR A 6 39.20 0.46 4.71
CA THR A 6 37.83 0.06 4.98
C THR A 6 37.13 1.25 5.63
N GLY A 7 36.33 1.97 4.88
CA GLY A 7 35.46 3.02 5.40
C GLY A 7 34.18 2.39 5.94
N ILE A 8 34.06 2.30 7.26
CA ILE A 8 32.79 2.05 7.95
C ILE A 8 31.94 3.30 7.77
N LEU A 9 30.88 3.20 6.98
CA LEU A 9 29.84 4.22 6.88
C LEU A 9 29.00 4.13 8.15
N LEU A 10 29.38 4.89 9.17
CA LEU A 10 28.54 5.10 10.34
C LEU A 10 27.40 6.02 9.92
N CYS A 11 26.23 5.45 9.69
CA CYS A 11 25.00 6.23 9.55
C CYS A 11 24.70 6.87 10.91
N LEU A 12 25.26 8.05 11.17
CA LEU A 12 24.81 8.92 12.24
C LEU A 12 23.42 9.42 11.86
N CYS A 13 22.38 8.75 12.33
CA CYS A 13 21.11 9.40 12.53
C CYS A 13 21.32 10.54 13.52
N ILE A 14 21.54 11.73 13.01
CA ILE A 14 21.44 12.95 13.79
C ILE A 14 19.96 13.12 14.06
N SER A 15 19.47 12.51 15.15
CA SER A 15 18.26 12.99 15.79
C SER A 15 18.55 14.42 16.17
N SER A 16 17.95 15.37 15.45
CA SER A 16 17.96 16.78 15.83
C SER A 16 17.30 16.87 17.21
N VAL A 17 18.13 16.88 18.25
CA VAL A 17 17.69 17.17 19.61
C VAL A 17 17.34 18.65 19.60
N TYR A 18 16.06 18.97 19.38
CA TYR A 18 15.55 20.29 19.72
C TYR A 18 15.75 20.48 21.23
N PRO A 19 16.22 21.64 21.68
CA PRO A 19 16.33 21.92 23.08
C PRO A 19 14.92 21.97 23.69
N GLN A 20 14.41 20.80 24.04
CA GLN A 20 13.33 20.72 25.01
C GLN A 20 13.98 21.10 26.36
N ASN A 21 13.60 22.23 26.92
CA ASN A 21 13.88 22.53 28.31
C ASN A 21 13.04 21.63 29.24
N ALA A 22 13.00 20.34 28.92
CA ALA A 22 12.28 19.34 29.67
C ALA A 22 13.32 18.56 30.48
N ILE A 23 13.27 18.75 31.78
CA ILE A 23 13.97 17.92 32.76
C ILE A 23 13.45 16.48 32.78
N PHE A 24 12.40 16.18 31.96
CA PHE A 24 11.67 14.90 31.96
C PHE A 24 11.80 14.19 30.62
N ASN A 25 11.89 12.86 30.67
CA ASN A 25 11.78 12.02 29.47
C ASN A 25 10.41 12.20 28.82
N SER A 26 10.34 12.10 27.47
CA SER A 26 9.06 12.24 26.77
C SER A 26 8.05 11.18 27.27
N PRO A 27 6.86 11.60 27.70
CA PRO A 27 5.80 10.68 28.12
C PRO A 27 5.17 9.93 26.93
N PHE A 28 5.41 10.42 25.69
CA PHE A 28 4.82 9.88 24.47
C PHE A 28 5.84 9.04 23.70
N PRO A 29 5.43 7.93 23.08
CA PRO A 29 6.31 7.16 22.20
C PRO A 29 6.80 8.01 21.02
N ASP A 30 8.07 7.83 20.66
CA ASP A 30 8.66 8.44 19.46
C ASP A 30 8.54 7.45 18.29
N ASP A 31 7.38 7.43 17.67
CA ASP A 31 7.08 6.63 16.49
C ASP A 31 6.34 7.46 15.44
N ASP A 32 6.23 6.95 14.21
CA ASP A 32 5.58 7.65 13.10
C ASP A 32 4.05 7.54 13.11
N ILE A 33 3.46 7.04 14.19
CA ILE A 33 2.02 6.86 14.29
C ILE A 33 1.34 8.22 14.51
N LYS A 34 0.27 8.47 13.76
CA LYS A 34 -0.53 9.68 13.87
C LYS A 34 -1.24 9.75 15.24
N ARG A 35 -0.80 10.65 16.10
CA ARG A 35 -1.39 10.94 17.41
C ARG A 35 -1.98 12.34 17.42
N LEU A 36 -3.23 12.47 17.81
CA LEU A 36 -3.99 13.72 17.66
C LEU A 36 -4.36 14.37 18.98
N HIS A 37 -4.49 13.59 20.04
CA HIS A 37 -4.83 14.10 21.36
C HIS A 37 -3.77 13.66 22.37
N GLY A 38 -3.32 14.59 23.19
CA GLY A 38 -2.43 14.31 24.31
C GLY A 38 -2.80 15.16 25.52
N GLU A 39 -2.64 14.59 26.71
CA GLU A 39 -2.78 15.28 27.99
C GLU A 39 -1.68 14.80 28.93
N VAL A 40 -1.02 15.72 29.58
CA VAL A 40 -0.09 15.45 30.70
C VAL A 40 -0.59 16.17 31.91
N VAL A 41 -0.71 15.48 33.02
CA VAL A 41 -1.17 16.05 34.29
C VAL A 41 -0.24 15.66 35.44
N ASP A 42 0.16 16.63 36.20
CA ASP A 42 0.90 16.49 37.46
C ASP A 42 -0.07 16.75 38.61
N PHE A 43 -0.48 15.70 39.33
CA PHE A 43 -1.35 15.81 40.49
C PHE A 43 -0.60 16.16 41.81
N GLY A 44 0.70 16.45 41.70
CA GLY A 44 1.56 16.68 42.87
C GLY A 44 2.14 15.39 43.45
N ASN A 45 3.00 15.49 44.47
CA ASN A 45 3.64 14.32 45.10
C ASN A 45 4.38 13.38 44.17
N ASN A 46 4.96 13.91 43.09
CA ASN A 46 5.64 13.17 42.02
C ASN A 46 4.73 12.24 41.21
N GLU A 47 3.42 12.32 41.35
CA GLU A 47 2.46 11.49 40.62
C GLU A 47 2.01 12.21 39.35
N MET A 48 2.39 11.65 38.19
CA MET A 48 2.04 12.20 36.89
C MET A 48 1.39 11.13 35.99
N TYR A 49 0.54 11.60 35.11
CA TYR A 49 -0.11 10.78 34.10
C TYR A 49 0.03 11.44 32.72
N ALA A 50 0.28 10.62 31.70
CA ALA A 50 0.22 10.99 30.30
C ALA A 50 -0.82 10.15 29.58
N LEU A 51 -1.68 10.81 28.84
CA LEU A 51 -2.77 10.20 28.08
C LEU A 51 -2.65 10.60 26.61
N TRP A 52 -2.84 9.68 25.68
CA TRP A 52 -2.88 9.99 24.25
C TRP A 52 -3.80 9.05 23.47
N SER A 53 -4.25 9.51 22.29
CA SER A 53 -5.08 8.74 21.39
C SER A 53 -4.31 8.26 20.17
N LYS A 54 -4.67 7.07 19.68
CA LYS A 54 -4.30 6.53 18.37
C LYS A 54 -5.57 6.29 17.55
N PHE A 55 -5.53 6.67 16.28
CA PHE A 55 -6.62 6.42 15.35
C PHE A 55 -6.10 5.60 14.17
N GLU A 56 -6.83 4.54 13.79
CA GLU A 56 -6.53 3.69 12.64
C GLU A 56 -7.50 3.96 11.48
N SER A 57 -7.06 3.70 10.26
CA SER A 57 -7.89 3.87 9.05
C SER A 57 -9.18 3.03 9.07
N THR A 58 -9.20 1.95 9.83
CA THR A 58 -10.37 1.08 10.07
C THR A 58 -11.47 1.72 10.90
N GLY A 59 -11.28 2.96 11.39
CA GLY A 59 -12.17 3.60 12.34
C GLY A 59 -11.95 3.18 13.79
N ARG A 60 -10.91 2.39 14.09
CA ARG A 60 -10.56 2.03 15.46
C ARG A 60 -9.89 3.20 16.17
N ILE A 61 -10.36 3.52 17.36
CA ILE A 61 -9.76 4.51 18.25
C ILE A 61 -9.34 3.86 19.55
N GLN A 62 -8.11 4.15 19.96
CA GLN A 62 -7.54 3.68 21.22
C GLN A 62 -7.03 4.86 22.03
N PHE A 63 -7.21 4.81 23.35
CA PHE A 63 -6.55 5.73 24.28
C PHE A 63 -5.58 4.93 25.14
N PHE A 64 -4.39 5.47 25.24
CA PHE A 64 -3.28 4.91 26.02
C PHE A 64 -2.94 5.84 27.16
N MET A 65 -2.44 5.25 28.24
CA MET A 65 -2.00 5.97 29.41
C MET A 65 -0.64 5.44 29.89
N ARG A 66 0.19 6.33 30.40
CA ARG A 66 1.38 6.01 31.21
C ARG A 66 1.31 6.75 32.53
N LYS A 67 1.88 6.12 33.55
CA LYS A 67 2.05 6.70 34.87
C LYS A 67 3.51 6.93 35.21
N SER A 68 3.81 8.02 35.89
CA SER A 68 5.10 8.26 36.57
C SER A 68 4.87 8.49 38.04
N THR A 69 5.76 7.97 38.87
CA THR A 69 5.75 8.15 40.33
C THR A 69 6.99 8.89 40.87
N ASP A 70 7.82 9.39 39.95
CA ASP A 70 9.07 10.08 40.21
C ASP A 70 9.10 11.49 39.58
N GLY A 71 7.92 12.07 39.35
CA GLY A 71 7.78 13.41 38.77
C GLY A 71 8.10 13.49 37.27
N GLY A 72 7.96 12.41 36.53
CA GLY A 72 8.15 12.34 35.07
C GLY A 72 9.55 11.96 34.60
N ASN A 73 10.45 11.58 35.52
CA ASN A 73 11.80 11.13 35.14
C ASN A 73 11.78 9.75 34.48
N GLN A 74 10.89 8.86 34.95
CA GLN A 74 10.62 7.58 34.35
C GLN A 74 9.12 7.37 34.19
N TRP A 75 8.75 6.74 33.07
CA TRP A 75 7.37 6.41 32.76
C TRP A 75 7.20 4.91 32.73
N GLN A 76 6.14 4.41 33.35
CA GLN A 76 5.74 3.01 33.29
C GLN A 76 5.37 2.61 31.86
N ASN A 77 5.21 1.32 31.61
CA ASN A 77 4.72 0.83 30.32
C ASN A 77 3.36 1.42 29.98
N GLU A 78 3.07 1.56 28.70
CA GLU A 78 1.76 2.03 28.24
C GLU A 78 0.67 1.01 28.52
N GLU A 79 -0.49 1.50 28.90
CA GLU A 79 -1.70 0.72 29.11
C GLU A 79 -2.81 1.23 28.20
N THR A 80 -3.54 0.32 27.56
CA THR A 80 -4.73 0.68 26.78
C THR A 80 -5.91 0.87 27.72
N VAL A 81 -6.32 2.12 27.91
CA VAL A 81 -7.43 2.45 28.82
C VAL A 81 -8.78 2.51 28.11
N PHE A 82 -8.78 2.60 26.79
CA PHE A 82 -10.00 2.57 25.97
C PHE A 82 -9.69 2.05 24.56
N ASP A 83 -10.57 1.21 24.02
CA ASP A 83 -10.47 0.64 22.69
C ASP A 83 -11.87 0.44 22.10
N THR A 84 -12.12 0.99 20.94
CA THR A 84 -13.41 0.79 20.23
C THR A 84 -13.29 1.12 18.76
N VAL A 85 -14.19 0.55 17.96
CA VAL A 85 -14.38 0.95 16.56
C VAL A 85 -15.53 1.95 16.52
N ILE A 86 -15.29 3.13 15.94
CA ILE A 86 -16.29 4.19 15.78
C ILE A 86 -16.51 4.49 14.31
N ASN A 87 -17.79 4.54 13.92
CA ASN A 87 -18.19 5.05 12.60
C ASN A 87 -18.26 6.57 12.68
N GLY A 88 -17.16 7.26 12.43
CA GLY A 88 -17.13 8.73 12.51
C GLY A 88 -15.84 9.34 11.98
N SER A 89 -15.84 10.66 11.77
CA SER A 89 -14.68 11.37 11.28
C SER A 89 -13.55 11.45 12.31
N MET A 90 -12.31 11.53 11.86
CA MET A 90 -11.13 11.76 12.70
C MET A 90 -11.25 13.00 13.61
N GLU A 91 -12.05 13.99 13.22
CA GLU A 91 -12.27 15.20 14.02
C GLU A 91 -12.96 14.93 15.36
N ASP A 92 -13.77 13.89 15.45
CA ASP A 92 -14.48 13.55 16.69
C ASP A 92 -13.58 12.89 17.74
N ALA A 93 -12.43 12.35 17.32
CA ALA A 93 -11.49 11.65 18.21
C ALA A 93 -10.54 12.56 19.02
N TRP A 94 -10.29 13.78 18.57
CA TRP A 94 -9.24 14.64 19.18
C TRP A 94 -9.72 15.62 20.25
N ARG A 95 -11.01 15.70 20.50
CA ARG A 95 -11.56 16.76 21.39
C ARG A 95 -12.01 16.24 22.73
N GLY A 96 -11.76 14.98 23.04
CA GLY A 96 -12.64 14.37 23.97
C GLY A 96 -12.12 13.47 25.06
N ALA A 97 -10.88 13.51 25.47
CA ALA A 97 -10.45 12.78 26.67
C ALA A 97 -9.88 13.73 27.72
N HIS A 98 -10.35 13.59 28.96
CA HIS A 98 -9.86 14.31 30.15
C HIS A 98 -9.70 13.36 31.32
N LEU A 99 -8.53 13.40 31.94
CA LEU A 99 -8.25 12.70 33.20
C LEU A 99 -8.37 13.66 34.38
N ILE A 100 -9.21 13.37 35.31
CA ILE A 100 -9.31 14.14 36.54
C ILE A 100 -9.17 13.26 37.78
N LYS A 101 -8.72 13.83 38.87
CA LYS A 101 -8.61 13.22 40.16
C LYS A 101 -9.74 13.75 41.07
N GLY A 102 -10.58 12.83 41.51
CA GLY A 102 -11.65 13.11 42.47
C GLY A 102 -11.24 12.84 43.92
N ASN A 103 -12.22 12.68 44.83
CA ASN A 103 -11.95 12.30 46.22
C ASN A 103 -11.44 10.86 46.33
N ASN A 104 -10.72 10.55 47.41
CA ASN A 104 -10.16 9.21 47.68
C ASN A 104 -9.23 8.69 46.60
N ASN A 105 -8.50 9.58 45.96
CA ASN A 105 -7.60 9.27 44.85
C ASN A 105 -8.26 8.62 43.61
N ARG A 106 -9.60 8.64 43.51
CA ARG A 106 -10.32 8.13 42.33
C ARG A 106 -9.90 8.92 41.11
N LEU A 107 -9.41 8.19 40.05
CA LEU A 107 -9.20 8.74 38.74
C LEU A 107 -10.46 8.58 37.89
N LEU A 108 -10.87 9.63 37.20
CA LEU A 108 -12.00 9.59 36.26
C LEU A 108 -11.50 9.98 34.88
N LEU A 109 -11.67 9.11 33.93
CA LEU A 109 -11.35 9.30 32.50
C LEU A 109 -12.62 9.54 31.72
N PHE A 110 -12.81 10.74 31.21
CA PHE A 110 -13.93 11.13 30.37
C PHE A 110 -13.54 11.05 28.90
N ILE A 111 -14.34 10.36 28.10
CA ILE A 111 -14.11 10.12 26.69
C ILE A 111 -15.37 10.45 25.90
N LYS A 112 -15.18 11.17 24.78
CA LYS A 112 -16.25 11.38 23.80
C LYS A 112 -16.19 10.30 22.73
N THR A 113 -17.33 9.68 22.40
CA THR A 113 -17.45 8.73 21.30
C THR A 113 -18.14 9.37 20.08
N GLY A 114 -17.57 9.14 18.86
CA GLY A 114 -17.96 9.86 17.65
C GLY A 114 -19.44 9.76 17.24
N SER A 115 -19.90 8.59 16.80
CA SER A 115 -21.22 8.46 16.16
C SER A 115 -22.42 8.46 17.13
N SER A 116 -22.23 8.05 18.36
CA SER A 116 -23.32 7.93 19.34
C SER A 116 -23.56 9.20 20.16
N ARG A 117 -22.73 10.23 19.99
CA ARG A 117 -22.85 11.56 20.63
C ARG A 117 -23.00 11.53 22.16
N HIS A 118 -22.50 10.48 22.81
CA HIS A 118 -22.54 10.33 24.26
C HIS A 118 -21.15 10.56 24.85
N THR A 119 -21.10 11.21 26.01
CA THR A 119 -19.91 11.20 26.86
C THR A 119 -19.86 9.89 27.63
N ILE A 120 -18.79 9.14 27.47
CA ILE A 120 -18.50 7.94 28.25
C ILE A 120 -17.45 8.34 29.29
N TYR A 121 -17.53 7.76 30.47
CA TYR A 121 -16.45 7.83 31.41
C TYR A 121 -16.17 6.47 32.05
N LYS A 122 -14.99 6.35 32.60
CA LYS A 122 -14.52 5.23 33.42
C LYS A 122 -13.88 5.81 34.67
N TYR A 123 -13.84 5.04 35.73
CA TYR A 123 -13.06 5.42 36.88
C TYR A 123 -12.20 4.26 37.38
N SER A 124 -11.14 4.64 38.10
CA SER A 124 -10.21 3.75 38.79
C SER A 124 -10.03 4.21 40.19
N ASP A 125 -10.13 3.30 41.14
CA ASP A 125 -9.92 3.56 42.60
C ASP A 125 -8.52 3.08 43.07
N ASP A 126 -7.73 2.50 42.18
CA ASP A 126 -6.38 1.94 42.44
C ASP A 126 -5.24 2.65 41.69
N GLY A 127 -5.49 3.93 41.33
CA GLY A 127 -4.47 4.74 40.63
C GLY A 127 -4.22 4.40 39.19
N GLY A 128 -5.23 3.82 38.49
CA GLY A 128 -5.19 3.53 37.07
C GLY A 128 -4.86 2.10 36.75
N VAL A 129 -4.63 1.22 37.72
CA VAL A 129 -4.29 -0.20 37.49
C VAL A 129 -5.49 -0.98 36.96
N THR A 130 -6.69 -0.73 37.53
CA THR A 130 -7.94 -1.31 37.01
C THR A 130 -8.97 -0.23 36.72
N TRP A 131 -9.78 -0.43 35.69
CA TRP A 131 -10.78 0.52 35.25
C TRP A 131 -12.16 -0.15 35.18
N THR A 132 -13.19 0.60 35.60
CA THR A 132 -14.58 0.16 35.42
C THR A 132 -14.91 -0.03 33.94
N PRO A 133 -15.93 -0.82 33.59
CA PRO A 133 -16.51 -0.81 32.24
C PRO A 133 -16.96 0.60 31.84
N ASN A 134 -17.11 0.83 30.52
CA ASN A 134 -17.58 2.11 30.00
C ASN A 134 -18.95 2.48 30.56
N ILE A 135 -19.06 3.63 31.22
CA ILE A 135 -20.28 4.16 31.81
C ILE A 135 -20.75 5.35 30.96
N ARG A 136 -21.97 5.31 30.46
CA ARG A 136 -22.58 6.45 29.75
C ARG A 136 -23.12 7.45 30.77
N ILE A 137 -22.88 8.74 30.55
CA ILE A 137 -23.57 9.79 31.30
C ILE A 137 -24.98 9.85 30.71
N ILE A 138 -25.95 9.26 31.46
CA ILE A 138 -27.37 9.32 31.14
C ILE A 138 -27.98 10.40 32.03
N ILE A 139 -28.54 11.43 31.43
CA ILE A 139 -29.27 12.47 32.15
C ILE A 139 -30.73 12.08 32.19
N ALA A 140 -31.26 11.93 33.42
CA ALA A 140 -32.70 11.61 33.63
C ALA A 140 -33.53 12.81 33.14
N ASN A 141 -34.33 12.64 32.11
CA ASN A 141 -35.34 13.46 31.46
C ASN A 141 -35.08 13.84 30.00
N GLY A 142 -34.55 12.93 29.21
CA GLY A 142 -34.91 12.81 27.79
C GLY A 142 -34.49 13.88 26.80
N THR A 143 -33.83 14.98 27.17
CA THR A 143 -33.53 16.11 26.25
C THR A 143 -32.12 16.11 25.65
N PHE A 144 -31.29 15.12 25.97
CA PHE A 144 -29.96 14.97 25.36
C PHE A 144 -30.00 14.19 24.02
N THR A 145 -31.14 13.90 23.47
CA THR A 145 -31.35 12.85 22.48
C THR A 145 -31.04 13.21 21.02
N SER A 146 -30.71 14.44 20.67
CA SER A 146 -30.59 14.75 19.22
C SER A 146 -29.53 15.77 18.77
N GLN A 147 -28.75 16.37 19.66
CA GLN A 147 -27.76 17.36 19.25
C GLN A 147 -26.33 16.98 19.65
N ALA A 148 -25.41 17.21 18.73
CA ALA A 148 -23.98 16.90 18.87
C ALA A 148 -23.30 17.79 19.91
N TYR A 149 -23.22 17.35 21.15
CA TYR A 149 -22.37 17.99 22.16
C TYR A 149 -20.91 17.61 21.92
N ARG A 150 -20.17 18.47 21.25
CA ARG A 150 -18.85 18.11 20.70
C ARG A 150 -17.66 18.34 21.64
N ILE A 151 -17.85 19.16 22.69
CA ILE A 151 -16.74 19.60 23.52
C ILE A 151 -17.19 19.71 24.95
N PHE A 152 -16.39 19.21 25.87
CA PHE A 152 -16.63 19.32 27.29
C PHE A 152 -15.37 19.70 28.06
N SER A 153 -15.55 20.26 29.21
CA SER A 153 -14.54 20.37 30.26
C SER A 153 -15.15 19.90 31.58
N VAL A 154 -14.33 19.26 32.39
CA VAL A 154 -14.74 18.70 33.69
C VAL A 154 -13.83 19.26 34.75
N VAL A 155 -14.42 19.57 35.94
CA VAL A 155 -13.66 20.03 37.12
C VAL A 155 -14.21 19.37 38.38
N HIS A 156 -13.31 19.05 39.31
CA HIS A 156 -13.61 18.61 40.66
C HIS A 156 -13.59 19.79 41.61
N LEU A 157 -14.66 20.03 42.34
CA LEU A 157 -14.86 21.17 43.24
C LEU A 157 -14.62 20.88 44.74
N GLY A 158 -14.12 19.67 45.03
CA GLY A 158 -14.03 19.14 46.38
C GLY A 158 -15.27 18.38 46.84
N GLU A 159 -15.18 17.63 47.92
CA GLU A 159 -16.27 16.85 48.52
C GLU A 159 -17.02 15.91 47.55
N GLY A 160 -16.31 15.39 46.53
CA GLY A 160 -16.93 14.54 45.52
C GLY A 160 -17.84 15.27 44.52
N LYS A 161 -17.84 16.59 44.52
CA LYS A 161 -18.63 17.41 43.59
C LYS A 161 -17.87 17.59 42.28
N LEU A 162 -18.51 17.21 41.17
CA LEU A 162 -17.98 17.36 39.82
C LEU A 162 -18.92 18.26 39.01
N ILE A 163 -18.34 19.09 38.16
CA ILE A 163 -19.09 19.83 37.13
C ILE A 163 -18.48 19.51 35.76
N LEU A 164 -19.36 19.14 34.83
CA LEU A 164 -19.06 19.00 33.41
C LEU A 164 -19.83 20.09 32.67
N THR A 165 -19.13 20.85 31.82
CA THR A 165 -19.76 21.74 30.84
C THR A 165 -19.72 21.13 29.47
N SER A 166 -20.79 21.33 28.71
CA SER A 166 -20.92 20.81 27.35
C SER A 166 -21.32 21.94 26.41
N SER A 167 -20.72 21.94 25.20
CA SER A 167 -21.15 22.81 24.10
C SER A 167 -21.50 21.98 22.87
N ASN A 168 -22.50 22.45 22.11
CA ASN A 168 -22.70 21.99 20.73
C ASN A 168 -21.76 22.73 19.76
N SER A 169 -21.94 22.58 18.45
CA SER A 169 -21.11 23.25 17.44
C SER A 169 -21.29 24.78 17.40
N THR A 170 -22.28 25.33 18.07
CA THR A 170 -22.66 26.75 17.99
C THR A 170 -22.79 27.48 19.31
N SER A 171 -22.98 26.78 20.44
CA SER A 171 -23.21 27.42 21.73
C SER A 171 -22.88 26.52 22.93
N LEU A 172 -22.57 27.14 24.06
CA LEU A 172 -22.52 26.47 25.37
C LEU A 172 -23.94 26.17 25.84
N THR A 173 -24.22 24.87 26.06
CA THR A 173 -25.59 24.44 26.32
C THR A 173 -25.94 24.24 27.78
N GLY A 174 -24.96 23.98 28.63
CA GLY A 174 -25.20 23.89 30.05
C GLY A 174 -24.15 23.12 30.85
N THR A 175 -24.46 22.93 32.12
CA THR A 175 -23.65 22.16 33.09
C THR A 175 -24.38 20.96 33.63
N VAL A 176 -23.68 19.84 33.71
CA VAL A 176 -24.11 18.60 34.37
C VAL A 176 -23.29 18.45 35.65
N ARG A 177 -23.90 17.99 36.71
CA ARG A 177 -23.27 17.94 38.04
C ARG A 177 -23.35 16.55 38.65
N SER A 178 -22.31 16.18 39.37
CA SER A 178 -22.30 15.05 40.27
C SER A 178 -21.98 15.52 41.69
N SER A 179 -22.60 14.95 42.72
CA SER A 179 -22.32 15.18 44.12
C SER A 179 -21.73 13.97 44.83
N ASP A 180 -21.52 12.87 44.14
CA ASP A 180 -21.12 11.55 44.64
C ASP A 180 -19.87 11.00 43.96
N ASN A 181 -18.92 11.89 43.60
CA ASN A 181 -17.65 11.52 43.00
C ASN A 181 -17.80 10.79 41.64
N GLY A 182 -18.80 11.24 40.88
CA GLY A 182 -19.07 10.72 39.52
C GLY A 182 -19.94 9.46 39.43
N THR A 183 -20.50 8.99 40.54
CA THR A 183 -21.35 7.81 40.56
C THR A 183 -22.70 8.10 39.91
N THR A 184 -23.32 9.24 40.24
CA THR A 184 -24.58 9.71 39.61
C THR A 184 -24.43 11.15 39.07
N TRP A 185 -25.28 11.48 38.10
CA TRP A 185 -25.26 12.80 37.46
C TRP A 185 -26.65 13.43 37.45
N GLN A 186 -26.70 14.72 37.77
CA GLN A 186 -27.94 15.50 37.81
C GLN A 186 -28.20 16.22 36.50
N ASN A 187 -29.43 16.66 36.31
CA ASN A 187 -29.89 17.31 35.09
C ASN A 187 -29.09 18.53 34.68
N LEU A 188 -29.08 18.78 33.38
CA LEU A 188 -28.46 19.92 32.74
C LEU A 188 -29.11 21.23 33.24
N VAL A 189 -28.27 22.15 33.73
CA VAL A 189 -28.68 23.52 34.03
C VAL A 189 -28.16 24.41 32.91
N SER A 190 -29.06 25.12 32.22
CA SER A 190 -28.68 26.07 31.19
C SER A 190 -27.76 27.15 31.76
N THR A 191 -26.71 27.48 31.04
CA THR A 191 -25.75 28.52 31.44
C THR A 191 -26.19 29.94 31.04
N GLY A 192 -27.17 30.04 30.11
CA GLY A 192 -27.58 31.29 29.51
C GLY A 192 -26.60 31.88 28.48
N PHE A 193 -25.45 31.24 28.24
CA PHE A 193 -24.43 31.72 27.29
C PHE A 193 -24.65 31.07 25.89
N SER A 194 -25.23 31.81 24.97
CA SER A 194 -25.55 31.33 23.62
C SER A 194 -24.37 31.47 22.61
N LEU A 195 -23.30 32.16 22.97
CA LEU A 195 -22.19 32.49 22.06
C LEU A 195 -20.83 31.88 22.47
N PHE A 196 -20.80 30.97 23.44
CA PHE A 196 -19.54 30.39 23.94
C PHE A 196 -19.32 28.98 23.46
N MET A 197 -18.07 28.68 23.11
CA MET A 197 -17.60 27.35 22.69
C MET A 197 -16.29 26.98 23.40
N ASN A 198 -15.93 25.69 23.36
CA ASN A 198 -14.67 25.16 23.86
C ASN A 198 -14.39 25.56 25.34
N PRO A 199 -15.31 25.33 26.24
CA PRO A 199 -15.13 25.75 27.63
C PRO A 199 -13.94 25.06 28.29
N SER A 200 -13.22 25.77 29.15
CA SER A 200 -12.21 25.26 30.08
C SER A 200 -12.53 25.69 31.47
N LEU A 201 -12.65 24.78 32.42
CA LEU A 201 -13.02 25.00 33.80
C LEU A 201 -11.81 24.89 34.71
N LEU A 202 -11.78 25.71 35.78
CA LEU A 202 -10.78 25.68 36.81
C LEU A 202 -11.46 25.84 38.17
N SER A 203 -11.29 24.90 39.09
CA SER A 203 -11.78 24.96 40.47
C SER A 203 -11.04 26.03 41.27
N ILE A 204 -11.77 26.76 42.06
CA ILE A 204 -11.22 27.73 43.03
C ILE A 204 -11.60 27.41 44.50
N GLY A 205 -12.18 26.24 44.72
CA GLY A 205 -12.67 25.80 46.02
C GLY A 205 -14.07 26.29 46.34
N ASN A 206 -14.61 25.84 47.47
CA ASN A 206 -15.93 26.25 48.02
C ASN A 206 -17.09 26.15 46.98
N GLY A 207 -17.03 25.17 46.08
CA GLY A 207 -18.07 24.98 45.06
C GLY A 207 -18.07 26.01 43.93
N SER A 208 -17.07 26.88 43.87
CA SER A 208 -16.89 27.93 42.87
C SER A 208 -15.83 27.51 41.82
N PHE A 209 -15.95 28.05 40.62
CA PHE A 209 -14.99 27.79 39.54
C PHE A 209 -14.92 28.94 38.53
N TYR A 210 -13.81 28.99 37.81
CA TYR A 210 -13.63 29.88 36.68
C TYR A 210 -13.86 29.12 35.37
N MET A 211 -14.33 29.84 34.33
CA MET A 211 -14.50 29.33 32.99
C MET A 211 -13.84 30.27 31.98
N ALA A 212 -13.06 29.73 31.07
CA ALA A 212 -12.68 30.38 29.82
C ALA A 212 -13.41 29.76 28.65
N ALA A 213 -13.80 30.57 27.66
CA ALA A 213 -14.47 30.11 26.44
C ALA A 213 -14.09 30.98 25.24
N GLN A 214 -14.25 30.46 24.06
CA GLN A 214 -14.14 31.22 22.80
C GLN A 214 -15.51 31.62 22.27
N GLN A 215 -15.56 32.71 21.53
CA GLN A 215 -16.77 33.11 20.80
C GLN A 215 -17.10 32.16 19.69
N THR A 216 -18.40 31.92 19.39
CA THR A 216 -18.85 31.03 18.33
C THR A 216 -18.53 31.55 16.93
N ALA A 217 -18.40 30.61 15.95
CA ALA A 217 -17.96 30.90 14.59
C ALA A 217 -18.95 31.76 13.74
N ALA A 218 -20.20 31.95 14.21
CA ALA A 218 -21.22 32.65 13.43
C ALA A 218 -20.89 34.15 13.16
N THR A 219 -19.87 34.67 13.84
CA THR A 219 -19.43 36.07 13.77
C THR A 219 -17.93 36.21 13.70
N SER A 220 -17.21 35.46 12.85
CA SER A 220 -15.75 35.53 12.84
C SER A 220 -15.19 35.53 14.26
N SER A 221 -15.06 34.36 14.85
CA SER A 221 -14.69 34.14 16.28
C SER A 221 -13.32 34.71 16.58
N LYS A 222 -13.33 35.84 17.26
CA LYS A 222 -12.16 36.69 17.44
C LYS A 222 -11.95 37.07 18.90
N ARG A 223 -12.67 36.42 19.83
CA ARG A 223 -12.61 36.74 21.27
C ARG A 223 -12.44 35.49 22.11
N ILE A 224 -11.61 35.66 23.17
CA ILE A 224 -11.54 34.75 24.32
C ILE A 224 -12.17 35.46 25.51
N PHE A 225 -13.08 34.77 26.16
CA PHE A 225 -13.80 35.26 27.35
C PHE A 225 -13.37 34.54 28.62
N PHE A 226 -13.52 35.22 29.72
CA PHE A 226 -13.40 34.69 31.07
C PHE A 226 -14.65 35.03 31.85
N VAL A 227 -15.11 34.10 32.71
CA VAL A 227 -16.28 34.31 33.57
C VAL A 227 -16.11 33.54 34.89
N LYS A 228 -16.63 34.07 35.98
CA LYS A 228 -16.64 33.43 37.30
C LYS A 228 -18.02 32.84 37.60
N TYR A 229 -17.99 31.62 38.17
CA TYR A 229 -19.17 31.01 38.76
C TYR A 229 -18.99 30.90 40.26
N ILE A 230 -19.95 31.45 41.03
CA ILE A 230 -19.93 31.50 42.50
C ILE A 230 -20.83 30.39 43.04
N SER A 231 -20.48 29.85 44.23
CA SER A 231 -21.23 28.76 44.90
C SER A 231 -22.71 29.01 45.12
N THR A 232 -23.15 30.27 45.00
CA THR A 232 -24.56 30.71 45.09
C THR A 232 -25.37 30.50 43.83
N ASN A 233 -24.86 29.74 42.86
CA ASN A 233 -25.46 29.51 41.52
C ASN A 233 -25.53 30.75 40.61
N THR A 234 -24.64 31.70 40.80
CA THR A 234 -24.58 32.95 40.02
C THR A 234 -23.35 32.98 39.11
N TRP A 235 -23.58 33.37 37.90
CA TRP A 235 -22.53 33.74 36.94
C TRP A 235 -22.29 35.24 37.05
N GLN A 236 -21.01 35.63 37.14
CA GLN A 236 -20.62 37.04 37.09
C GLN A 236 -20.53 37.52 35.63
N ASP A 237 -20.33 38.84 35.47
CA ASP A 237 -20.13 39.44 34.15
C ASP A 237 -18.93 38.85 33.43
N THR A 238 -19.05 38.76 32.11
CA THR A 238 -17.99 38.22 31.26
C THR A 238 -16.90 39.27 31.05
N VAL A 239 -15.64 38.84 31.14
CA VAL A 239 -14.47 39.65 30.81
C VAL A 239 -13.86 39.22 29.51
N ILE A 240 -13.60 40.14 28.59
CA ILE A 240 -12.85 39.88 27.35
C ILE A 240 -11.38 39.74 27.70
N VAL A 241 -10.80 38.57 27.45
CA VAL A 241 -9.37 38.28 27.70
C VAL A 241 -8.51 38.80 26.55
N HIS A 242 -8.97 38.51 25.34
CA HIS A 242 -8.29 38.94 24.11
C HIS A 242 -9.28 39.01 22.95
N GLU A 243 -9.09 39.99 22.09
CA GLU A 243 -9.82 40.15 20.82
C GLU A 243 -8.82 40.39 19.67
N ASP A 244 -8.99 39.71 18.56
CA ASP A 244 -8.20 39.91 17.36
C ASP A 244 -9.06 39.73 16.12
N THR A 245 -9.18 40.80 15.32
CA THR A 245 -10.02 40.80 14.11
C THR A 245 -9.31 40.22 12.90
N SER A 246 -8.00 40.04 12.94
CA SER A 246 -7.17 39.48 11.84
C SER A 246 -6.86 37.98 11.99
N ALA A 247 -7.14 37.40 13.17
CA ALA A 247 -6.82 36.03 13.50
C ALA A 247 -8.04 35.23 13.99
N SER A 248 -7.96 33.92 13.91
CA SER A 248 -8.90 33.00 14.57
C SER A 248 -8.32 32.58 15.92
N LEU A 249 -9.12 32.71 16.99
CA LEU A 249 -8.77 32.35 18.36
C LEU A 249 -9.56 31.12 18.78
N ALA A 250 -8.90 30.10 19.33
CA ALA A 250 -9.53 28.83 19.65
C ALA A 250 -8.91 28.10 20.86
N LEU A 251 -9.67 27.16 21.39
CA LEU A 251 -9.25 26.19 22.41
C LEU A 251 -8.64 26.82 23.67
N PRO A 252 -9.35 27.74 24.35
CA PRO A 252 -8.84 28.31 25.60
C PRO A 252 -8.65 27.22 26.67
N ARG A 253 -7.57 27.33 27.44
CA ARG A 253 -7.25 26.44 28.56
C ARG A 253 -6.84 27.26 29.79
N LEU A 254 -7.54 27.07 30.91
CA LEU A 254 -7.29 27.75 32.17
C LEU A 254 -6.27 27.00 32.99
N PHE A 255 -5.38 27.76 33.61
CA PHE A 255 -4.39 27.30 34.59
C PHE A 255 -4.20 28.34 35.69
N ARG A 256 -3.91 27.88 36.90
CA ARG A 256 -3.57 28.72 38.04
C ARG A 256 -2.25 28.24 38.66
N ASN A 257 -1.27 29.13 38.78
CA ASN A 257 0.00 28.79 39.39
C ASN A 257 -0.08 28.86 40.97
N SER A 258 1.02 28.47 41.61
CA SER A 258 1.15 28.51 43.07
C SER A 258 1.02 29.92 43.70
N ASN A 259 1.22 30.97 42.92
CA ASN A 259 1.07 32.36 43.32
C ASN A 259 -0.36 32.90 43.09
N ASN A 260 -1.30 32.04 42.72
CA ASN A 260 -2.67 32.39 42.38
C ASN A 260 -2.81 33.24 41.09
N ASP A 261 -1.76 33.44 40.31
CA ASP A 261 -1.90 34.04 38.99
C ASP A 261 -2.68 33.10 38.05
N LEU A 262 -3.58 33.67 37.27
CA LEU A 262 -4.35 32.98 36.29
C LEU A 262 -3.72 33.10 34.89
N TYR A 263 -3.73 32.01 34.14
CA TYR A 263 -3.29 31.97 32.77
C TYR A 263 -4.41 31.38 31.91
N ILE A 264 -4.66 31.98 30.75
CA ILE A 264 -5.49 31.38 29.71
C ILE A 264 -4.61 31.18 28.49
N PHE A 265 -4.33 29.92 28.21
CA PHE A 265 -3.63 29.53 26.98
C PHE A 265 -4.66 29.37 25.86
N PHE A 266 -4.32 29.75 24.61
CA PHE A 266 -5.20 29.61 23.46
C PHE A 266 -4.40 29.49 22.17
N SER A 267 -5.00 28.88 21.15
CA SER A 267 -4.44 28.84 19.79
C SER A 267 -4.84 30.09 19.04
N LYS A 268 -3.87 30.72 18.36
CA LYS A 268 -4.09 31.85 17.44
C LYS A 268 -3.64 31.46 16.04
N SER A 269 -4.56 31.50 15.09
CA SER A 269 -4.33 31.15 13.69
C SER A 269 -4.44 32.39 12.81
N VAL A 270 -3.42 32.64 12.02
CA VAL A 270 -3.34 33.74 11.05
C VAL A 270 -3.19 33.21 9.64
N LYS A 271 -3.60 33.99 8.63
CA LYS A 271 -3.32 33.70 7.22
C LYS A 271 -2.00 34.33 6.83
N VAL A 272 -1.09 33.52 6.30
CA VAL A 272 0.17 33.97 5.66
C VAL A 272 0.00 33.92 4.14
N PHE A 273 0.51 34.89 3.43
CA PHE A 273 0.29 35.08 2.00
C PHE A 273 -1.21 35.08 1.61
N GLY A 274 -2.11 35.44 2.54
CA GLY A 274 -3.56 35.42 2.35
C GLY A 274 -4.21 34.04 2.21
N LYS A 275 -3.43 32.98 2.03
CA LYS A 275 -3.89 31.62 1.67
C LYS A 275 -3.58 30.59 2.76
N TYR A 276 -2.35 30.50 3.22
CA TYR A 276 -1.88 29.44 4.11
C TYR A 276 -2.12 29.78 5.58
N SER A 277 -2.30 28.77 6.43
CA SER A 277 -2.55 28.97 7.86
C SER A 277 -1.29 28.74 8.67
N ARG A 278 -0.94 29.70 9.52
CA ARG A 278 0.04 29.55 10.61
C ARG A 278 -0.71 29.55 11.93
N THR A 279 -0.47 28.62 12.80
CA THR A 279 -1.12 28.51 14.11
C THR A 279 -0.08 28.36 15.19
N ASN A 280 -0.15 29.20 16.20
CA ASN A 280 0.74 29.14 17.37
C ASN A 280 -0.07 29.24 18.68
N ILE A 281 0.55 28.88 19.76
CA ILE A 281 -0.01 28.91 21.09
C ILE A 281 0.44 30.21 21.79
N PHE A 282 -0.53 30.85 22.45
CA PHE A 282 -0.36 32.08 23.21
C PHE A 282 -0.96 31.91 24.60
N TYR A 283 -0.60 32.76 25.55
CA TYR A 283 -1.31 32.92 26.78
C TYR A 283 -1.50 34.40 27.14
N SER A 284 -2.56 34.68 27.90
CA SER A 284 -2.73 35.94 28.66
C SER A 284 -2.69 35.62 30.15
N LYS A 285 -2.15 36.53 30.95
CA LYS A 285 -1.99 36.40 32.39
C LYS A 285 -2.84 37.43 33.12
N SER A 286 -3.44 37.02 34.23
CA SER A 286 -4.09 37.91 35.19
C SER A 286 -3.53 37.64 36.60
N SER A 287 -3.16 38.71 37.33
CA SER A 287 -2.69 38.64 38.73
C SER A 287 -3.73 39.22 39.70
N ASN A 288 -4.98 39.46 39.24
CA ASN A 288 -6.07 40.01 40.01
C ASN A 288 -7.37 39.21 39.85
N GLU A 289 -7.24 37.87 39.90
CA GLU A 289 -8.34 36.93 39.82
C GLU A 289 -9.22 37.07 38.56
N GLY A 290 -8.63 37.48 37.42
CA GLY A 290 -9.31 37.59 36.13
C GLY A 290 -10.09 38.93 35.96
N ALA A 291 -9.92 39.90 36.84
CA ALA A 291 -10.52 41.20 36.67
C ALA A 291 -9.93 41.96 35.45
N THR A 292 -8.63 41.85 35.27
CA THR A 292 -7.93 42.34 34.07
C THR A 292 -6.92 41.33 33.56
N TRP A 293 -6.63 41.39 32.26
CA TRP A 293 -5.73 40.46 31.52
C TRP A 293 -4.63 41.20 30.79
N GLY A 294 -3.41 40.70 30.88
CA GLY A 294 -2.27 41.21 30.11
C GLY A 294 -2.36 40.91 28.63
N THR A 295 -1.52 41.62 27.86
CA THR A 295 -1.36 41.34 26.43
C THR A 295 -0.92 39.89 26.21
N PRO A 296 -1.39 39.21 25.13
CA PRO A 296 -0.98 37.84 24.83
C PRO A 296 0.52 37.70 24.61
N VAL A 297 1.11 36.72 25.25
CA VAL A 297 2.51 36.29 25.08
C VAL A 297 2.52 35.02 24.23
N GLN A 298 3.40 34.98 23.25
CA GLN A 298 3.54 33.83 22.33
C GLN A 298 4.37 32.72 23.00
N VAL A 299 3.80 31.52 23.09
CA VAL A 299 4.46 30.31 23.63
C VAL A 299 5.24 29.61 22.57
N THR A 300 4.64 29.35 21.41
CA THR A 300 5.30 28.66 20.31
C THR A 300 5.51 29.61 19.14
N LYS A 301 6.71 29.57 18.54
CA LYS A 301 7.11 30.45 17.41
C LYS A 301 7.27 29.73 16.09
N TYR A 302 6.89 28.46 16.02
CA TYR A 302 7.02 27.65 14.81
C TYR A 302 6.26 28.27 13.63
N PRO A 303 6.84 28.36 12.43
CA PRO A 303 6.18 29.01 11.29
C PRO A 303 5.03 28.19 10.67
N GLY A 304 4.90 26.90 11.01
CA GLY A 304 3.80 26.03 10.58
C GLY A 304 2.61 26.02 11.54
N VAL A 305 2.09 24.83 11.83
CA VAL A 305 0.84 24.66 12.58
C VAL A 305 1.08 23.93 13.90
N ASP A 306 1.00 24.65 15.01
CA ASP A 306 0.87 24.12 16.38
C ASP A 306 -0.60 24.20 16.78
N ALA A 307 -1.30 23.08 16.75
CA ALA A 307 -2.76 23.01 16.93
C ALA A 307 -3.15 22.03 18.04
N ASN A 308 -4.46 21.89 18.28
CA ASN A 308 -5.03 20.95 19.24
C ASN A 308 -4.47 21.12 20.66
N LEU A 309 -4.33 22.37 21.07
CA LEU A 309 -3.90 22.73 22.40
C LEU A 309 -4.72 22.01 23.47
N ASN A 310 -4.04 21.34 24.38
CA ASN A 310 -4.64 20.80 25.60
C ASN A 310 -3.78 21.12 26.82
N LEU A 311 -4.45 21.23 27.97
CA LEU A 311 -3.87 21.45 29.27
C LEU A 311 -4.88 21.01 30.33
N ASN A 312 -4.45 20.24 31.31
CA ASN A 312 -5.29 19.85 32.43
C ASN A 312 -5.26 20.92 33.52
N SER A 313 -6.44 21.45 33.87
CA SER A 313 -6.56 22.52 34.87
C SER A 313 -6.30 22.09 36.33
N GLN A 314 -6.26 20.79 36.62
CA GLN A 314 -5.87 20.24 37.92
C GLN A 314 -4.36 20.03 38.04
N SER A 315 -3.59 20.19 36.97
CA SER A 315 -2.13 20.04 37.02
C SER A 315 -1.50 21.12 37.88
N VAL A 316 -0.52 20.76 38.71
CA VAL A 316 0.25 21.74 39.50
C VAL A 316 1.25 22.53 38.67
N LYS A 317 1.59 22.05 37.46
CA LYS A 317 2.42 22.72 36.48
C LYS A 317 1.69 22.82 35.15
N PRO A 318 1.94 23.84 34.31
CA PRO A 318 1.25 24.03 33.05
C PRO A 318 1.82 23.12 31.95
N PHE A 319 1.52 21.83 32.00
CA PHE A 319 1.91 20.90 30.92
C PHE A 319 1.01 21.13 29.72
N ILE A 320 1.54 21.86 28.75
CA ILE A 320 0.88 22.19 27.50
C ILE A 320 1.19 21.08 26.47
N THR A 321 0.18 20.45 25.93
CA THR A 321 0.31 19.51 24.84
C THR A 321 -0.34 20.06 23.57
N PHE A 322 0.26 19.77 22.43
CA PHE A 322 -0.24 20.22 21.13
C PHE A 322 0.24 19.30 20.01
N SER A 323 -0.49 19.27 18.93
CA SER A 323 -0.05 18.59 17.71
C SER A 323 0.66 19.58 16.77
N SER A 324 1.78 19.15 16.20
CA SER A 324 2.60 19.97 15.31
C SER A 324 3.07 19.19 14.10
N ASP A 325 3.23 19.86 12.97
CA ASP A 325 3.80 19.35 11.74
C ASP A 325 5.31 19.61 11.61
N ARG A 326 5.95 20.14 12.69
CA ARG A 326 7.36 20.59 12.70
C ARG A 326 8.41 19.51 12.36
N ASN A 327 8.08 18.24 12.45
CA ASN A 327 9.01 17.15 12.14
C ASN A 327 8.49 16.28 11.00
N ASN A 328 7.48 16.71 10.23
CA ASN A 328 6.93 15.89 9.16
C ASN A 328 6.49 16.71 7.97
N LEU A 329 7.26 16.58 6.88
CA LEU A 329 7.08 17.28 5.62
C LEU A 329 5.88 16.79 4.79
N GLN A 330 5.24 15.66 5.17
CA GLN A 330 4.09 15.09 4.46
C GLN A 330 2.74 15.37 5.13
N GLY A 331 2.69 16.35 6.05
CA GLY A 331 1.43 16.80 6.66
C GLY A 331 0.90 15.94 7.81
N ALA A 332 1.59 14.88 8.22
CA ALA A 332 1.26 14.16 9.43
C ALA A 332 1.71 14.95 10.68
N LYS A 333 0.82 15.12 11.65
CA LYS A 333 1.11 15.86 12.87
C LYS A 333 1.55 14.90 13.97
N LYS A 334 2.66 15.24 14.65
CA LYS A 334 3.11 14.56 15.86
C LYS A 334 2.65 15.33 17.10
N LEU A 335 2.59 14.63 18.22
CA LEU A 335 2.24 15.19 19.52
C LEU A 335 3.49 15.73 20.21
N PHE A 336 3.42 16.99 20.63
CA PHE A 336 4.46 17.71 21.39
C PHE A 336 3.93 18.13 22.74
N TRP A 337 4.83 18.41 23.66
CA TRP A 337 4.51 18.96 24.98
C TRP A 337 5.60 19.91 25.47
N THR A 338 5.20 20.82 26.37
CA THR A 338 6.11 21.71 27.05
C THR A 338 5.54 22.12 28.40
N ASN A 339 6.43 22.41 29.34
CA ASN A 339 6.10 23.08 30.61
C ASN A 339 6.67 24.52 30.68
N ALA A 340 7.27 24.98 29.57
CA ALA A 340 7.80 26.31 29.44
C ALA A 340 6.72 27.30 28.99
N LEU A 341 6.70 28.51 29.59
CA LEU A 341 5.82 29.59 29.17
C LEU A 341 6.26 30.27 27.87
N GLU A 342 7.51 30.09 27.46
CA GLU A 342 8.04 30.52 26.17
C GLU A 342 8.94 29.41 25.59
N LEU A 343 8.65 28.96 24.41
CA LEU A 343 9.53 28.09 23.64
C LEU A 343 10.39 28.94 22.71
N GLN A 344 11.71 28.73 22.77
CA GLN A 344 12.66 29.32 21.82
C GLN A 344 12.71 28.49 20.56
N ASP A 345 11.68 28.61 19.70
CA ASP A 345 11.55 27.82 18.47
C ASP A 345 12.34 28.39 17.28
N ASN A 346 13.33 29.25 17.54
CA ASN A 346 14.22 29.76 16.47
C ASN A 346 15.13 28.70 15.86
N SER A 347 15.14 27.49 16.42
CA SER A 347 15.95 26.35 16.03
C SER A 347 15.23 25.33 15.16
N THR A 348 14.16 25.71 14.47
CA THR A 348 13.42 24.84 13.59
C THR A 348 13.85 24.97 12.14
N PRO A 349 13.81 23.89 11.33
CA PRO A 349 13.90 23.99 9.87
C PRO A 349 12.83 24.94 9.30
N PRO A 350 13.01 25.51 8.12
CA PRO A 350 12.01 26.31 7.46
C PRO A 350 10.77 25.46 7.12
N VAL A 351 9.65 26.08 6.86
CA VAL A 351 8.42 25.42 6.40
C VAL A 351 8.19 25.81 4.94
N ILE A 352 7.91 24.86 4.09
CA ILE A 352 7.38 25.09 2.75
C ILE A 352 5.87 25.02 2.87
N TYR A 353 5.17 26.17 2.71
CA TYR A 353 3.70 26.21 2.74
C TYR A 353 3.10 25.66 1.48
N ASP A 354 3.72 26.00 0.34
CA ASP A 354 3.28 25.58 -0.98
C ASP A 354 4.38 25.92 -2.00
N TYR A 355 4.27 25.35 -3.18
CA TYR A 355 5.01 25.78 -4.35
C TYR A 355 4.07 25.82 -5.55
N GLU A 356 4.28 26.74 -6.45
CA GLU A 356 3.50 26.94 -7.67
C GLU A 356 4.42 26.78 -8.88
N ALA A 357 4.04 25.89 -9.79
CA ALA A 357 4.62 25.84 -11.14
C ALA A 357 3.48 26.20 -12.12
N ASN A 358 3.75 27.04 -13.09
CA ASN A 358 2.72 27.49 -14.01
C ASN A 358 2.19 26.40 -14.97
N SER A 359 2.91 25.28 -15.11
CA SER A 359 2.45 24.08 -15.78
C SER A 359 3.24 22.85 -15.35
N ALA A 360 2.56 21.72 -15.19
CA ALA A 360 3.19 20.41 -15.01
C ALA A 360 3.42 19.72 -16.37
N SER A 361 2.75 20.18 -17.44
CA SER A 361 2.94 19.72 -18.81
C SER A 361 3.21 20.95 -19.68
N VAL A 362 4.26 20.89 -20.44
CA VAL A 362 4.80 22.02 -21.20
C VAL A 362 5.15 21.60 -22.62
N THR A 363 5.26 22.57 -23.52
CA THR A 363 5.71 22.40 -24.89
C THR A 363 7.23 22.64 -24.97
N ALA A 364 7.88 22.02 -25.93
CA ALA A 364 9.32 22.24 -26.17
C ALA A 364 9.65 23.72 -26.33
N GLY A 365 10.64 24.17 -25.55
CA GLY A 365 11.09 25.58 -25.53
C GLY A 365 10.37 26.47 -24.51
N ASP A 366 9.34 25.98 -23.82
CA ASP A 366 8.63 26.74 -22.79
C ASP A 366 9.51 27.04 -21.57
N THR A 367 9.19 28.15 -20.93
CA THR A 367 9.80 28.56 -19.67
C THR A 367 8.77 28.46 -18.55
N ILE A 368 9.03 27.58 -17.58
CA ILE A 368 8.14 27.35 -16.44
C ILE A 368 8.58 28.28 -15.32
N LYS A 369 7.63 28.98 -14.75
CA LYS A 369 7.82 29.88 -13.60
C LYS A 369 7.55 29.10 -12.32
N ILE A 370 8.53 29.07 -11.42
CA ILE A 370 8.37 28.45 -10.12
C ILE A 370 8.36 29.50 -9.03
N LYS A 371 7.44 29.34 -8.07
CA LYS A 371 7.36 30.08 -6.81
C LYS A 371 7.27 29.11 -5.64
N VAL A 372 8.00 29.38 -4.57
CA VAL A 372 8.00 28.61 -3.33
C VAL A 372 7.68 29.54 -2.16
N PHE A 373 6.57 29.29 -1.49
CA PHE A 373 6.12 30.07 -0.33
C PHE A 373 6.68 29.48 0.94
N THR A 374 7.48 30.22 1.69
CA THR A 374 8.19 29.68 2.83
C THR A 374 7.88 30.43 4.13
N GLY A 375 8.08 29.75 5.26
CA GLY A 375 8.08 30.31 6.59
C GLY A 375 9.34 29.90 7.34
N SER A 376 10.04 30.87 7.92
CA SER A 376 11.20 30.60 8.77
C SER A 376 11.37 31.72 9.78
N GLU A 377 11.69 31.38 11.02
CA GLU A 377 12.04 32.35 12.07
C GLU A 377 13.54 32.73 12.00
N SER A 378 14.36 31.86 11.41
CA SER A 378 15.78 32.13 11.10
C SER A 378 15.96 32.39 9.60
N PRO A 379 16.99 33.13 9.19
CA PRO A 379 17.26 33.37 7.78
C PRO A 379 17.36 32.08 6.97
N VAL A 380 16.70 32.03 5.82
CA VAL A 380 16.88 30.95 4.85
C VAL A 380 18.27 31.12 4.22
N THR A 381 19.06 30.06 4.28
CA THR A 381 20.44 30.08 3.75
C THR A 381 20.52 29.53 2.32
N GLU A 382 19.60 28.65 1.96
CA GLU A 382 19.50 28.07 0.62
C GLU A 382 18.06 27.69 0.30
N ALA A 383 17.61 27.96 -0.91
CA ALA A 383 16.40 27.40 -1.49
C ALA A 383 16.72 26.91 -2.90
N LYS A 384 16.39 25.66 -3.23
CA LYS A 384 16.75 25.07 -4.52
C LYS A 384 15.79 23.97 -4.95
N ILE A 385 15.80 23.70 -6.24
CA ILE A 385 15.28 22.50 -6.85
C ILE A 385 16.42 21.51 -7.01
N THR A 386 16.18 20.27 -6.60
CA THR A 386 17.11 19.15 -6.81
C THR A 386 16.36 18.00 -7.45
N GLY A 387 16.96 17.31 -8.41
CA GLY A 387 16.32 16.21 -9.10
C GLY A 387 17.12 15.70 -10.27
N TYR A 388 16.39 15.21 -11.27
CA TYR A 388 16.96 14.62 -12.47
C TYR A 388 16.21 15.11 -13.70
N LEU A 389 16.92 15.64 -14.68
CA LEU A 389 16.41 15.91 -16.03
C LEU A 389 16.91 14.78 -16.93
N ASN A 390 15.99 13.97 -17.47
CA ASN A 390 16.32 12.79 -18.28
C ASN A 390 17.38 11.89 -17.59
N ASP A 391 17.17 11.61 -16.29
CA ASP A 391 18.07 10.85 -15.42
C ASP A 391 19.45 11.47 -15.15
N LEU A 392 19.75 12.65 -15.69
CA LEU A 392 20.93 13.41 -15.33
C LEU A 392 20.66 14.32 -14.13
N PRO A 393 21.59 14.43 -13.17
CA PRO A 393 21.41 15.30 -12.01
C PRO A 393 21.08 16.74 -12.41
N TYR A 394 20.03 17.29 -11.81
CA TYR A 394 19.56 18.64 -12.06
C TYR A 394 19.48 19.43 -10.76
N ASN A 395 20.09 20.61 -10.74
CA ASN A 395 20.06 21.53 -9.61
C ASN A 395 19.76 22.94 -10.09
N LEU A 396 18.81 23.62 -9.44
CA LEU A 396 18.46 25.00 -9.75
C LEU A 396 18.30 25.79 -8.46
N GLN A 397 19.10 26.83 -8.26
CA GLN A 397 18.97 27.77 -7.16
C GLN A 397 17.69 28.58 -7.28
N LEU A 398 16.99 28.82 -6.18
CA LEU A 398 15.85 29.72 -6.08
C LEU A 398 16.26 30.98 -5.31
N PHE A 399 15.70 32.13 -5.71
CA PHE A 399 16.07 33.44 -5.19
C PHE A 399 14.85 34.15 -4.59
N ASP A 400 15.08 34.98 -3.57
CA ASP A 400 14.13 35.91 -2.95
C ASP A 400 14.68 37.33 -3.13
N ASP A 401 14.76 37.77 -4.40
CA ASP A 401 15.43 39.01 -4.79
C ASP A 401 14.55 39.98 -5.61
N GLY A 402 13.30 39.64 -5.84
CA GLY A 402 12.33 40.42 -6.59
C GLY A 402 12.45 40.29 -8.13
N ASN A 403 13.41 39.44 -8.64
CA ASN A 403 13.70 39.34 -10.08
C ASN A 403 13.42 37.96 -10.68
N HIS A 404 13.54 36.89 -9.89
CA HIS A 404 13.44 35.50 -10.37
C HIS A 404 12.05 34.90 -10.18
N ASN A 405 10.99 35.62 -10.58
CA ASN A 405 9.59 35.24 -10.40
C ASN A 405 9.13 35.13 -8.93
N ASP A 406 9.92 35.61 -8.02
CA ASP A 406 9.55 35.83 -6.64
C ASP A 406 8.69 37.05 -6.46
N SER A 407 8.16 37.66 -5.70
CA SER A 407 7.28 38.84 -5.75
C SER A 407 8.04 40.12 -5.39
N LEU A 408 8.68 40.12 -4.23
CA LEU A 408 9.47 41.24 -3.70
C LEU A 408 10.66 40.69 -2.93
N ALA A 409 11.81 41.34 -3.03
CA ALA A 409 12.98 40.94 -2.27
C ALA A 409 12.72 40.85 -0.76
N GLY A 410 12.99 39.72 -0.14
CA GLY A 410 12.89 39.48 1.30
C GLY A 410 11.48 39.14 1.79
N ASP A 411 10.53 38.86 0.90
CA ASP A 411 9.14 38.51 1.28
C ASP A 411 8.93 37.04 1.60
N LYS A 412 9.99 36.24 1.57
CA LYS A 412 10.03 34.77 1.83
C LYS A 412 9.33 33.95 0.75
N ILE A 413 9.18 34.51 -0.46
CA ILE A 413 8.81 33.79 -1.66
C ILE A 413 10.07 33.64 -2.50
N PHE A 414 10.44 32.38 -2.77
CA PHE A 414 11.60 32.06 -3.58
C PHE A 414 11.17 31.65 -4.96
N GLY A 415 11.84 32.14 -6.00
CA GLY A 415 11.46 31.83 -7.36
C GLY A 415 12.64 31.60 -8.30
N ASN A 416 12.36 31.02 -9.44
CA ASN A 416 13.21 30.95 -10.62
C ASN A 416 12.45 30.46 -11.85
N PHE A 417 13.19 30.22 -12.94
CA PHE A 417 12.68 29.76 -14.23
C PHE A 417 13.31 28.41 -14.59
N ILE A 418 12.48 27.46 -15.01
CA ILE A 418 12.93 26.18 -15.57
C ILE A 418 12.65 26.19 -17.07
N ARG A 419 13.66 25.88 -17.86
CA ARG A 419 13.51 25.73 -19.31
C ARG A 419 13.49 24.25 -19.67
N VAL A 420 12.44 23.82 -20.36
CA VAL A 420 12.34 22.50 -20.95
C VAL A 420 12.66 22.63 -22.44
N ALA A 421 13.68 21.93 -22.90
CA ALA A 421 14.29 22.22 -24.19
C ALA A 421 13.63 21.50 -25.36
N GLN A 422 13.17 20.25 -25.19
CA GLN A 422 12.66 19.42 -26.27
C GLN A 422 11.56 18.47 -25.84
N GLU A 423 10.80 17.95 -26.80
CA GLU A 423 9.82 16.90 -26.56
C GLU A 423 10.52 15.65 -25.99
N GLY A 424 9.86 15.04 -25.02
CA GLY A 424 10.40 13.90 -24.26
C GLY A 424 11.21 14.28 -23.02
N ASP A 425 11.54 15.57 -22.82
CA ASP A 425 12.20 16.00 -21.58
C ASP A 425 11.34 15.75 -20.36
N LEU A 426 11.94 15.16 -19.36
CA LEU A 426 11.34 14.82 -18.09
C LEU A 426 12.20 15.30 -16.93
N LEU A 427 11.66 16.26 -16.18
CA LEU A 427 12.27 16.72 -14.93
C LEU A 427 11.53 16.10 -13.74
N ARG A 428 12.19 15.24 -13.00
CA ARG A 428 11.76 14.76 -11.68
C ARG A 428 12.49 15.57 -10.63
N TYR A 429 11.76 16.26 -9.75
CA TYR A 429 12.40 17.19 -8.83
C TYR A 429 11.69 17.28 -7.49
N SER A 430 12.44 17.70 -6.48
CA SER A 430 11.93 18.16 -5.19
C SER A 430 12.42 19.57 -4.93
N VAL A 431 11.61 20.34 -4.23
CA VAL A 431 12.00 21.67 -3.74
C VAL A 431 12.56 21.52 -2.33
N SER A 432 13.73 22.06 -2.08
CA SER A 432 14.34 22.11 -0.75
C SER A 432 14.62 23.53 -0.30
N VAL A 433 14.37 23.82 0.97
CA VAL A 433 14.63 25.10 1.64
C VAL A 433 15.38 24.83 2.92
N GLN A 434 16.47 25.52 3.17
CA GLN A 434 17.38 25.30 4.29
C GLN A 434 17.59 26.57 5.09
N ASN A 435 17.74 26.42 6.41
CA ASN A 435 18.29 27.41 7.32
C ASN A 435 19.39 26.78 8.19
N ALA A 436 19.92 27.52 9.16
CA ALA A 436 20.97 27.04 10.07
C ALA A 436 20.56 25.78 10.89
N PHE A 437 19.28 25.44 10.97
CA PHE A 437 18.74 24.38 11.83
C PHE A 437 18.21 23.17 11.05
N GLY A 438 18.26 23.21 9.72
CA GLY A 438 17.90 22.07 8.90
C GLY A 438 17.24 22.43 7.58
N THR A 439 16.85 21.38 6.84
CA THR A 439 16.29 21.48 5.51
C THR A 439 14.87 20.89 5.48
N SER A 440 13.96 21.56 4.83
CA SER A 440 12.65 21.05 4.46
C SER A 440 12.59 20.76 2.97
N THR A 441 12.01 19.61 2.60
CA THR A 441 11.97 19.18 1.19
C THR A 441 10.56 18.69 0.86
N THR A 442 10.05 19.04 -0.32
CA THR A 442 8.75 18.53 -0.83
C THR A 442 8.87 17.08 -1.25
N ALA A 443 7.74 16.40 -1.43
CA ALA A 443 7.68 15.17 -2.21
C ALA A 443 8.21 15.41 -3.64
N GLN A 444 8.55 14.33 -4.32
CA GLN A 444 8.99 14.38 -5.70
C GLN A 444 7.86 14.85 -6.61
N ASN A 445 8.17 15.74 -7.53
CA ASN A 445 7.28 16.30 -8.54
C ASN A 445 7.83 16.05 -9.93
N ILE A 446 6.97 16.21 -10.93
CA ILE A 446 7.31 15.96 -12.33
C ILE A 446 6.90 17.16 -13.17
N ILE A 447 7.82 17.58 -14.04
CA ILE A 447 7.54 18.43 -15.21
C ILE A 447 7.94 17.61 -16.43
N ALA A 448 7.03 17.45 -17.37
CA ALA A 448 7.27 16.71 -18.59
C ALA A 448 6.86 17.51 -19.82
N CYS A 449 7.68 17.41 -20.87
CA CYS A 449 7.36 17.86 -22.19
C CYS A 449 6.85 16.65 -23.00
N PRO A 450 5.53 16.39 -23.07
CA PRO A 450 5.00 15.18 -23.66
C PRO A 450 5.19 15.16 -25.16
N PHE A 451 5.26 13.96 -25.71
CA PHE A 451 4.95 13.77 -27.11
C PHE A 451 3.44 14.04 -27.31
N SER A 452 3.09 14.93 -28.20
CA SER A 452 1.73 15.47 -28.35
C SER A 452 0.69 14.46 -28.88
N ASP A 453 1.12 13.22 -29.25
CA ASP A 453 0.33 12.27 -30.00
C ASP A 453 0.46 10.80 -29.54
N LEU A 454 0.84 10.55 -28.29
CA LEU A 454 0.84 9.18 -27.75
C LEU A 454 -0.60 8.67 -27.59
N PRO A 455 -0.97 7.57 -28.27
CA PRO A 455 -2.33 7.05 -28.18
C PRO A 455 -2.55 6.32 -26.83
N SER A 456 -3.79 6.40 -26.31
CA SER A 456 -4.25 5.62 -25.16
C SER A 456 -4.74 4.21 -25.56
N SER A 457 -5.04 4.01 -26.87
CA SER A 457 -5.43 2.73 -27.46
C SER A 457 -4.85 2.61 -28.87
N ALA A 458 -4.62 1.37 -29.30
CA ALA A 458 -4.06 1.07 -30.61
C ALA A 458 -4.61 -0.25 -31.16
N GLU A 459 -4.33 -0.50 -32.43
CA GLU A 459 -4.58 -1.77 -33.10
C GLU A 459 -3.27 -2.36 -33.59
N LEU A 460 -2.96 -3.61 -33.20
CA LEU A 460 -1.92 -4.40 -33.82
C LEU A 460 -2.54 -5.24 -34.93
N LYS A 461 -2.03 -5.11 -36.17
CA LYS A 461 -2.46 -5.88 -37.31
C LYS A 461 -1.35 -6.82 -37.77
N THR A 462 -1.64 -8.11 -37.84
CA THR A 462 -0.68 -9.14 -38.25
C THR A 462 -1.39 -10.30 -38.92
N GLY A 463 -0.99 -10.65 -40.15
CA GLY A 463 -1.68 -11.66 -40.93
C GLY A 463 -3.17 -11.36 -41.04
N ARG A 464 -4.00 -12.27 -40.57
CA ARG A 464 -5.46 -12.15 -40.53
C ARG A 464 -6.03 -11.59 -39.23
N LEU A 465 -5.16 -11.24 -38.26
CA LEU A 465 -5.54 -10.75 -36.95
C LEU A 465 -5.61 -9.22 -36.89
N ILE A 466 -6.63 -8.73 -36.23
CA ILE A 466 -6.76 -7.33 -35.76
C ILE A 466 -6.95 -7.38 -34.25
N VAL A 467 -6.01 -6.81 -33.51
CA VAL A 467 -5.93 -6.87 -32.05
C VAL A 467 -5.99 -5.47 -31.46
N PRO A 468 -7.15 -5.01 -31.00
CA PRO A 468 -7.27 -3.77 -30.26
C PRO A 468 -6.71 -3.96 -28.83
N PHE A 469 -6.08 -2.92 -28.30
CA PHE A 469 -5.54 -2.92 -26.93
C PHE A 469 -5.38 -1.49 -26.40
N ASP A 470 -5.31 -1.33 -25.08
CA ASP A 470 -5.13 -0.03 -24.44
C ASP A 470 -3.86 0.03 -23.56
N TYR A 471 -3.55 1.23 -23.11
CA TYR A 471 -2.38 1.51 -22.28
C TYR A 471 -2.53 1.08 -20.81
N ASN A 472 -3.69 0.57 -20.38
CA ASN A 472 -3.91 -0.02 -19.04
C ASN A 472 -3.69 -1.54 -19.01
N GLY A 473 -3.46 -2.16 -20.16
CA GLY A 473 -3.18 -3.60 -20.29
C GLY A 473 -4.35 -4.44 -20.80
N THR A 474 -5.50 -3.84 -21.10
CA THR A 474 -6.64 -4.55 -21.68
C THR A 474 -6.38 -4.87 -23.14
N ILE A 475 -6.74 -6.08 -23.57
CA ILE A 475 -6.66 -6.55 -24.96
C ILE A 475 -8.07 -6.97 -25.40
N ALA A 476 -8.40 -6.74 -26.64
CA ALA A 476 -9.66 -7.05 -27.32
C ALA A 476 -10.83 -6.15 -26.92
N ASP A 477 -11.29 -6.11 -25.68
CA ASP A 477 -12.40 -5.23 -25.22
C ASP A 477 -11.97 -3.75 -25.14
N VAL A 478 -11.53 -3.23 -26.25
CA VAL A 478 -11.08 -1.83 -26.42
C VAL A 478 -11.70 -1.26 -27.70
N ALA A 479 -12.42 -0.15 -27.56
CA ALA A 479 -13.02 0.54 -28.71
C ALA A 479 -11.95 1.23 -29.57
N THR A 480 -11.81 0.80 -30.81
CA THR A 480 -10.90 1.36 -31.82
C THR A 480 -11.63 1.65 -33.14
N ALA A 481 -10.91 2.10 -34.15
CA ALA A 481 -11.48 2.35 -35.47
C ALA A 481 -12.10 1.10 -36.11
N SER A 482 -11.57 -0.09 -35.83
CA SER A 482 -12.11 -1.37 -36.29
C SER A 482 -13.22 -1.94 -35.37
N GLY A 483 -13.63 -1.20 -34.34
CA GLY A 483 -14.54 -1.67 -33.29
C GLY A 483 -13.81 -2.43 -32.19
N SER A 484 -14.55 -2.98 -31.20
CA SER A 484 -14.02 -3.83 -30.14
C SER A 484 -13.91 -5.30 -30.56
N GLY A 485 -13.21 -6.08 -29.73
CA GLY A 485 -12.96 -7.51 -29.95
C GLY A 485 -11.73 -7.79 -30.83
N LEU A 486 -10.99 -8.84 -30.48
CA LEU A 486 -9.96 -9.38 -31.36
C LEU A 486 -10.64 -10.10 -32.50
N LYS A 487 -10.18 -9.84 -33.71
CA LYS A 487 -10.79 -10.40 -34.95
C LYS A 487 -9.80 -11.23 -35.72
N PHE A 488 -10.30 -12.30 -36.32
CA PHE A 488 -9.64 -13.11 -37.30
C PHE A 488 -10.52 -13.18 -38.57
N ASP A 489 -9.96 -12.90 -39.74
CA ASP A 489 -10.73 -12.72 -40.99
C ASP A 489 -11.88 -11.72 -40.85
N SER A 490 -11.73 -10.66 -40.01
CA SER A 490 -12.73 -9.63 -39.67
C SER A 490 -13.91 -10.13 -38.84
N VAL A 491 -13.96 -11.36 -38.40
CA VAL A 491 -14.95 -11.92 -37.47
C VAL A 491 -14.37 -11.92 -36.06
N MET A 492 -15.19 -11.58 -35.05
CA MET A 492 -14.76 -11.59 -33.65
C MET A 492 -14.41 -13.03 -33.22
N THR A 493 -13.34 -13.16 -32.47
CA THR A 493 -12.80 -14.43 -31.98
C THR A 493 -12.49 -14.40 -30.49
N ILE A 494 -12.25 -13.22 -29.93
CA ILE A 494 -12.07 -13.00 -28.50
C ILE A 494 -12.76 -11.69 -28.15
N PHE A 495 -13.73 -11.74 -27.23
CA PHE A 495 -14.38 -10.55 -26.70
C PHE A 495 -13.43 -9.76 -25.80
N SER A 496 -12.82 -10.43 -24.81
CA SER A 496 -11.86 -9.79 -23.90
C SER A 496 -10.70 -10.71 -23.54
N GLN A 497 -9.52 -10.11 -23.38
CA GLN A 497 -8.27 -10.80 -23.03
C GLN A 497 -7.45 -9.94 -22.08
N GLY A 498 -6.76 -10.59 -21.15
CA GLY A 498 -5.84 -9.97 -20.22
C GLY A 498 -5.30 -10.96 -19.21
N PHE A 499 -5.25 -10.55 -17.95
CA PHE A 499 -4.68 -11.38 -16.89
C PHE A 499 -5.45 -11.28 -15.57
N LEU A 500 -5.32 -12.34 -14.77
CA LEU A 500 -5.66 -12.39 -13.35
C LEU A 500 -4.41 -12.68 -12.53
N LEU A 501 -4.28 -12.04 -11.40
CA LEU A 501 -3.19 -12.22 -10.46
C LEU A 501 -3.75 -12.69 -9.13
N SER A 502 -3.04 -13.60 -8.46
CA SER A 502 -3.34 -13.95 -7.07
C SER A 502 -2.08 -14.26 -6.28
N GLY A 503 -2.15 -14.07 -4.98
CA GLY A 503 -1.04 -14.36 -4.07
C GLY A 503 -1.45 -14.30 -2.62
N LEU A 504 -0.47 -14.42 -1.72
CA LEU A 504 -0.65 -14.34 -0.29
C LEU A 504 0.13 -13.15 0.27
N ILE A 505 -0.55 -12.30 1.01
CA ILE A 505 0.06 -11.24 1.82
C ILE A 505 -0.12 -11.64 3.27
N GLU A 506 0.98 -11.98 3.94
CA GLU A 506 0.95 -12.68 5.22
C GLU A 506 0.17 -14.01 5.11
N SER A 507 -1.06 -14.07 5.63
CA SER A 507 -1.95 -15.23 5.51
C SER A 507 -3.20 -14.95 4.66
N ASN A 508 -3.38 -13.72 4.18
CA ASN A 508 -4.57 -13.30 3.46
C ASN A 508 -4.40 -13.51 1.96
N VAL A 509 -5.45 -14.02 1.32
CA VAL A 509 -5.50 -14.13 -0.13
C VAL A 509 -5.73 -12.76 -0.72
N TRP A 510 -4.94 -12.40 -1.72
CA TRP A 510 -5.06 -11.19 -2.51
C TRP A 510 -5.23 -11.55 -3.99
N ALA A 511 -6.02 -10.76 -4.72
CA ALA A 511 -6.14 -10.86 -6.16
C ALA A 511 -6.36 -9.49 -6.83
N ALA A 512 -5.99 -9.41 -8.10
CA ALA A 512 -6.25 -8.28 -9.00
C ALA A 512 -6.32 -8.79 -10.44
N GLY A 513 -6.89 -7.99 -11.35
CA GLY A 513 -6.91 -8.38 -12.76
C GLY A 513 -7.29 -7.26 -13.70
N GLU A 514 -6.82 -7.37 -14.95
CA GLU A 514 -7.15 -6.46 -16.03
C GLU A 514 -7.42 -7.27 -17.30
N PHE A 515 -8.67 -7.30 -17.76
CA PHE A 515 -9.06 -8.06 -18.94
C PHE A 515 -10.32 -7.50 -19.65
N SER A 516 -10.92 -6.42 -19.17
CA SER A 516 -12.06 -5.78 -19.80
C SER A 516 -12.02 -4.27 -19.59
N ALA A 517 -11.97 -3.49 -20.65
CA ALA A 517 -11.97 -2.03 -20.60
C ALA A 517 -13.36 -1.45 -20.28
N SER A 518 -14.44 -2.18 -20.57
CA SER A 518 -15.82 -1.77 -20.30
C SER A 518 -16.25 -1.95 -18.85
N ARG A 519 -15.42 -2.62 -18.04
CA ARG A 519 -15.73 -2.98 -16.65
C ARG A 519 -14.81 -2.29 -15.64
N ILE A 520 -14.93 -2.67 -14.37
CA ILE A 520 -14.10 -2.15 -13.29
C ILE A 520 -12.64 -2.55 -13.55
N LYS A 521 -11.75 -1.56 -13.50
CA LYS A 521 -10.32 -1.71 -13.73
C LYS A 521 -9.57 -1.73 -12.41
N ASP A 522 -8.62 -2.67 -12.27
CA ASP A 522 -7.70 -2.72 -11.13
C ASP A 522 -6.39 -1.95 -11.42
N PHE A 523 -6.11 -1.69 -12.69
CA PHE A 523 -4.88 -1.07 -13.15
C PHE A 523 -5.15 0.26 -13.86
N ARG A 524 -4.17 1.16 -13.76
CA ARG A 524 -4.16 2.45 -14.44
C ARG A 524 -2.82 2.66 -15.14
N ALA A 525 -2.81 3.45 -16.22
CA ALA A 525 -1.59 3.76 -16.94
C ALA A 525 -0.55 4.45 -16.04
N GLY A 526 0.73 4.19 -16.33
CA GLY A 526 1.89 4.80 -15.71
C GLY A 526 2.57 3.97 -14.63
N GLN A 527 3.65 4.53 -14.10
CA GLN A 527 4.48 3.91 -13.06
C GLN A 527 3.89 4.08 -11.66
N VAL A 528 4.25 3.19 -10.74
CA VAL A 528 3.93 3.34 -9.30
C VAL A 528 4.56 4.63 -8.76
N GLY A 529 3.77 5.40 -7.99
CA GLY A 529 4.22 6.66 -7.37
C GLY A 529 4.07 7.90 -8.27
N TYR A 530 3.66 7.74 -9.53
CA TYR A 530 3.44 8.85 -10.45
C TYR A 530 1.93 9.14 -10.65
N PRO A 531 1.57 10.37 -11.03
CA PRO A 531 0.17 10.73 -11.24
C PRO A 531 -0.44 10.00 -12.45
N ALA A 532 -1.74 9.75 -12.41
CA ALA A 532 -2.44 9.04 -13.49
C ALA A 532 -2.44 9.83 -14.82
N ASN A 533 -2.35 11.14 -14.75
CA ASN A 533 -2.26 12.03 -15.92
C ASN A 533 -0.83 12.40 -16.31
N ASP A 534 0.14 11.56 -15.94
CA ASP A 534 1.52 11.73 -16.41
C ASP A 534 1.53 11.73 -17.95
N PRO A 535 2.05 12.78 -18.60
CA PRO A 535 1.99 12.91 -20.05
C PRO A 535 2.79 11.85 -20.83
N ARG A 536 3.66 11.12 -20.16
CA ARG A 536 4.37 9.97 -20.76
C ARG A 536 3.48 8.74 -20.89
N ASN A 537 2.33 8.71 -20.22
CA ASN A 537 1.44 7.56 -20.25
C ASN A 537 0.81 7.43 -21.64
N GLY A 538 1.16 6.38 -22.35
CA GLY A 538 0.68 6.11 -23.69
C GLY A 538 1.29 4.84 -24.26
N ILE A 539 0.98 4.57 -25.50
CA ILE A 539 1.48 3.44 -26.23
C ILE A 539 2.63 3.89 -27.14
N TYR A 540 3.80 3.33 -26.92
CA TYR A 540 5.00 3.57 -27.73
C TYR A 540 5.15 2.46 -28.77
N ARG A 541 5.38 2.82 -30.04
CA ARG A 541 5.56 1.88 -31.13
C ARG A 541 6.94 2.03 -31.75
N VAL A 542 7.59 0.88 -32.00
CA VAL A 542 8.79 0.77 -32.83
C VAL A 542 8.67 -0.44 -33.75
N ALA A 543 9.27 -0.35 -34.94
CA ALA A 543 9.30 -1.45 -35.91
C ALA A 543 10.67 -1.56 -36.59
N LEU A 544 10.97 -2.74 -37.10
CA LEU A 544 12.22 -2.96 -37.89
C LEU A 544 12.27 -2.13 -39.18
N THR A 545 11.11 -1.69 -39.67
CA THR A 545 10.97 -0.87 -40.89
C THR A 545 11.08 0.64 -40.57
N ASP A 546 11.17 1.05 -39.31
CA ASP A 546 11.32 2.45 -38.95
C ASP A 546 12.72 2.94 -39.35
N THR A 547 12.81 4.20 -39.78
CA THR A 547 14.10 4.82 -40.08
C THR A 547 14.92 4.91 -38.78
N ALA A 548 16.15 4.41 -38.81
CA ALA A 548 17.09 4.52 -37.71
C ALA A 548 17.23 6.00 -37.29
N PHE A 549 17.30 6.25 -35.97
CA PHE A 549 17.37 7.59 -35.35
C PHE A 549 16.18 8.52 -35.66
N GLY A 550 15.15 8.01 -36.38
CA GLY A 550 13.96 8.77 -36.75
C GLY A 550 12.99 8.98 -35.57
N THR A 551 11.80 9.52 -35.87
CA THR A 551 10.81 9.96 -34.88
C THR A 551 10.42 8.85 -33.88
N SER A 552 10.24 7.61 -34.31
CA SER A 552 9.86 6.48 -33.41
C SER A 552 10.97 6.18 -32.41
N TRP A 553 12.24 6.22 -32.84
CA TRP A 553 13.38 6.04 -31.96
C TRP A 553 13.55 7.21 -30.98
N GLN A 554 13.36 8.44 -31.44
CA GLN A 554 13.39 9.61 -30.52
C GLN A 554 12.26 9.56 -29.49
N ARG A 555 11.05 9.13 -29.88
CA ARG A 555 9.93 8.92 -28.95
C ARG A 555 10.20 7.81 -27.94
N TRP A 556 11.00 6.80 -28.29
CA TRP A 556 11.37 5.71 -27.38
C TRP A 556 12.13 6.20 -26.14
N LYS A 557 12.71 7.41 -26.13
CA LYS A 557 13.22 8.07 -24.90
C LYS A 557 12.16 8.11 -23.80
N GLY A 558 10.92 8.43 -24.16
CA GLY A 558 9.80 8.39 -23.24
C GLY A 558 9.53 6.98 -22.70
N ALA A 559 9.52 5.98 -23.55
CA ALA A 559 9.36 4.56 -23.17
C ALA A 559 10.48 4.10 -22.22
N VAL A 560 11.74 4.46 -22.52
CA VAL A 560 12.91 4.14 -21.66
C VAL A 560 12.75 4.79 -20.29
N SER A 561 12.29 6.04 -20.21
CA SER A 561 12.00 6.69 -18.92
C SER A 561 10.92 5.97 -18.09
N LEU A 562 10.07 5.17 -18.75
CA LEU A 562 9.07 4.30 -18.13
C LEU A 562 9.59 2.85 -17.93
N GLY A 563 10.85 2.58 -18.31
CA GLY A 563 11.51 1.31 -18.08
C GLY A 563 11.53 0.36 -19.29
N ALA A 564 11.25 0.84 -20.50
CA ALA A 564 11.51 0.09 -21.72
C ALA A 564 13.01 -0.17 -21.90
N LYS A 565 13.35 -1.28 -22.53
CA LYS A 565 14.73 -1.64 -22.77
C LYS A 565 15.26 -1.01 -24.06
N PHE A 566 16.58 -0.82 -24.08
CA PHE A 566 17.31 -0.32 -25.23
C PHE A 566 18.72 -0.92 -25.30
N TRP A 567 19.31 -0.95 -26.47
CA TRP A 567 20.72 -1.24 -26.65
C TRP A 567 21.53 0.00 -26.37
N ASP A 568 22.43 -0.08 -25.40
CA ASP A 568 23.36 0.97 -25.00
C ASP A 568 24.70 0.73 -25.72
N GLY A 569 24.85 1.31 -26.91
CA GLY A 569 26.01 1.07 -27.77
C GLY A 569 27.27 1.75 -27.26
N ASN A 570 27.14 2.85 -26.54
CA ASN A 570 28.26 3.61 -26.00
C ASN A 570 28.57 3.33 -24.52
N ASN A 571 27.78 2.46 -23.86
CA ASN A 571 27.88 2.03 -22.46
C ASN A 571 27.80 3.17 -21.44
N ASN A 572 26.95 4.18 -21.70
CA ASN A 572 26.77 5.32 -20.80
C ASN A 572 25.48 5.21 -19.92
N ASN A 573 24.68 4.17 -20.11
CA ASN A 573 23.38 3.92 -19.48
C ASN A 573 22.30 5.00 -19.76
N ILE A 574 22.47 5.76 -20.84
CA ILE A 574 21.54 6.79 -21.30
C ILE A 574 21.10 6.44 -22.70
N TYR A 575 19.80 6.38 -22.94
CA TYR A 575 19.28 6.19 -24.28
C TYR A 575 19.27 7.50 -25.05
N ASP A 576 20.23 7.66 -25.96
CA ASP A 576 20.33 8.80 -26.86
C ASP A 576 20.65 8.34 -28.29
N PRO A 577 19.62 7.99 -29.08
CA PRO A 577 19.80 7.44 -30.41
C PRO A 577 20.24 8.54 -31.38
N VAL A 578 21.56 8.62 -31.57
CA VAL A 578 22.24 9.57 -32.45
C VAL A 578 23.07 8.81 -33.46
N ASP A 579 22.95 9.19 -34.73
CA ASP A 579 23.79 8.70 -35.83
C ASP A 579 25.17 9.37 -35.72
N LEU A 580 26.15 8.65 -35.16
CA LEU A 580 27.46 9.17 -34.84
C LEU A 580 28.29 9.45 -36.09
N ASN A 581 28.09 8.70 -37.16
CA ASN A 581 28.85 8.83 -38.40
C ASN A 581 28.05 9.47 -39.56
N GLN A 582 26.78 9.80 -39.33
CA GLN A 582 25.86 10.46 -40.25
C GLN A 582 25.60 9.68 -41.55
N ASN A 583 25.60 8.32 -41.49
CA ASN A 583 25.37 7.48 -42.63
C ASN A 583 23.92 6.99 -42.78
N GLY A 584 23.07 7.28 -41.75
CA GLY A 584 21.67 6.92 -41.72
C GLY A 584 21.37 5.45 -41.34
N ASN A 585 22.42 4.66 -41.01
CA ASN A 585 22.29 3.27 -40.58
C ASN A 585 22.76 3.11 -39.15
N TRP A 586 22.17 2.18 -38.44
CA TRP A 586 22.57 1.88 -37.08
C TRP A 586 23.79 0.95 -37.01
N GLU A 587 24.75 1.27 -36.13
CA GLU A 587 25.90 0.44 -35.79
C GLU A 587 25.90 0.03 -34.30
N PRO A 588 26.61 -1.09 -33.93
CA PRO A 588 26.61 -1.59 -32.54
C PRO A 588 27.15 -0.65 -31.46
N ASN A 589 27.82 0.42 -31.79
CA ASN A 589 28.30 1.46 -30.89
C ASN A 589 27.30 2.62 -30.72
N GLU A 590 26.12 2.51 -31.30
CA GLU A 590 25.02 3.49 -31.22
C GLU A 590 23.82 2.90 -30.53
N ASP A 591 22.95 3.74 -29.95
CA ASP A 591 21.79 3.29 -29.22
C ASP A 591 20.65 2.90 -30.15
N MET A 592 19.93 1.85 -29.76
CA MET A 592 18.79 1.32 -30.50
C MET A 592 17.66 0.90 -29.54
N PRO A 593 16.37 1.14 -29.87
CA PRO A 593 15.28 0.58 -29.08
C PRO A 593 15.26 -0.97 -29.12
N GLU A 594 14.84 -1.60 -28.03
CA GLU A 594 14.54 -3.03 -28.07
C GLU A 594 13.33 -3.29 -28.97
N ILE A 595 13.47 -4.17 -29.97
CA ILE A 595 12.40 -4.57 -30.89
C ILE A 595 12.25 -6.09 -30.84
N LEU A 596 11.19 -6.59 -30.16
CA LEU A 596 10.99 -8.02 -29.91
C LEU A 596 10.56 -8.78 -31.16
N GLY A 597 9.68 -8.18 -31.96
CA GLY A 597 9.20 -8.74 -33.23
C GLY A 597 9.65 -7.91 -34.43
N GLU A 598 8.87 -7.91 -35.49
CA GLU A 598 9.01 -6.94 -36.58
C GLU A 598 8.38 -5.60 -36.21
N VAL A 599 7.39 -5.62 -35.33
CA VAL A 599 6.76 -4.45 -34.70
C VAL A 599 6.53 -4.74 -33.22
N SER A 600 6.78 -3.74 -32.37
CA SER A 600 6.60 -3.80 -30.92
C SER A 600 5.87 -2.56 -30.44
N TYR A 601 4.94 -2.77 -29.49
CA TYR A 601 4.18 -1.75 -28.79
C TYR A 601 4.42 -1.89 -27.30
N PHE A 602 4.90 -0.85 -26.66
CA PHE A 602 5.24 -0.83 -25.24
C PHE A 602 4.29 0.08 -24.48
N THR A 603 3.86 -0.38 -23.32
CA THR A 603 3.13 0.43 -22.32
C THR A 603 3.48 -0.02 -20.91
N VAL A 604 3.22 0.85 -19.93
CA VAL A 604 3.36 0.57 -18.50
C VAL A 604 2.11 0.98 -17.75
N PHE A 605 1.72 0.18 -16.78
CA PHE A 605 0.57 0.43 -15.92
C PHE A 605 0.81 -0.16 -14.53
N ASN A 606 0.02 0.31 -13.56
CA ASN A 606 0.18 -0.07 -12.15
C ASN A 606 -1.17 -0.25 -11.45
N ASP A 607 -1.14 -0.94 -10.31
CA ASP A 607 -2.32 -1.26 -9.52
C ASP A 607 -2.81 -0.10 -8.62
N GLY A 608 -2.47 1.15 -8.93
CA GLY A 608 -2.78 2.33 -8.12
C GLY A 608 -4.21 2.87 -8.26
N VAL A 609 -5.16 2.07 -8.73
CA VAL A 609 -6.59 2.41 -8.69
C VAL A 609 -7.08 2.31 -7.24
N PRO A 610 -7.82 3.30 -6.71
CA PRO A 610 -8.36 3.23 -5.36
C PRO A 610 -9.24 2.00 -5.14
N SER A 611 -9.13 1.35 -3.96
CA SER A 611 -9.82 0.10 -3.63
C SER A 611 -11.33 0.11 -3.89
N ALA A 612 -12.00 1.22 -3.60
CA ALA A 612 -13.45 1.37 -3.83
C ALA A 612 -13.88 1.27 -5.32
N LEU A 613 -12.94 1.41 -6.25
CA LEU A 613 -13.17 1.35 -7.69
C LEU A 613 -12.63 0.05 -8.32
N ARG A 614 -12.01 -0.81 -7.53
CA ARG A 614 -11.41 -2.06 -7.99
C ARG A 614 -12.41 -3.22 -7.97
N ARG A 615 -12.11 -4.23 -8.78
CA ARG A 615 -12.94 -5.43 -8.92
C ARG A 615 -13.18 -6.18 -7.60
N PHE A 616 -12.11 -6.35 -6.81
CA PHE A 616 -12.16 -7.11 -5.55
C PHE A 616 -12.05 -6.23 -4.31
N LEU A 617 -12.16 -4.90 -4.45
CA LEU A 617 -12.07 -3.90 -3.39
C LEU A 617 -10.74 -3.96 -2.59
N GLU A 618 -9.71 -4.58 -3.16
CA GLU A 618 -8.39 -4.74 -2.54
C GLU A 618 -7.59 -3.44 -2.62
N GLU A 619 -6.81 -3.13 -1.58
CA GLU A 619 -5.90 -1.99 -1.61
C GLU A 619 -4.74 -2.23 -2.60
N PRO A 620 -4.25 -1.18 -3.29
CA PRO A 620 -3.06 -1.26 -4.13
C PRO A 620 -1.86 -1.85 -3.39
N LYS A 621 -1.05 -2.65 -4.08
CA LYS A 621 0.14 -3.31 -3.52
C LYS A 621 1.46 -2.80 -4.09
N GLY A 622 1.40 -1.83 -5.01
CA GLY A 622 2.56 -1.29 -5.69
C GLY A 622 3.06 -2.17 -6.84
N ILE A 623 2.17 -2.88 -7.50
CA ILE A 623 2.51 -3.70 -8.66
C ILE A 623 2.58 -2.81 -9.90
N GLU A 624 3.73 -2.83 -10.56
CA GLU A 624 3.97 -2.20 -11.86
C GLU A 624 4.17 -3.28 -12.91
N ILE A 625 3.46 -3.16 -14.02
CA ILE A 625 3.53 -4.07 -15.14
C ILE A 625 3.97 -3.30 -16.39
N ARG A 626 5.04 -3.77 -17.01
CA ARG A 626 5.47 -3.36 -18.34
C ARG A 626 4.98 -4.40 -19.32
N GLN A 627 4.20 -3.95 -20.30
CA GLN A 627 3.62 -4.83 -21.33
C GLN A 627 4.20 -4.47 -22.68
N THR A 628 4.67 -5.49 -23.40
CA THR A 628 5.10 -5.33 -24.79
C THR A 628 4.30 -6.31 -25.66
N LEU A 629 3.43 -5.76 -26.50
CA LEU A 629 2.79 -6.53 -27.58
C LEU A 629 3.69 -6.49 -28.81
N TYR A 630 3.90 -7.64 -29.45
CA TYR A 630 4.72 -7.69 -30.65
C TYR A 630 4.22 -8.75 -31.63
N ALA A 631 4.61 -8.60 -32.91
CA ALA A 631 4.18 -9.48 -33.99
C ALA A 631 5.21 -9.54 -35.13
N PHE A 632 4.98 -10.48 -36.03
CA PHE A 632 5.82 -10.76 -37.22
C PHE A 632 4.97 -10.72 -38.50
N PRO A 633 4.40 -9.56 -38.91
CA PRO A 633 3.45 -9.45 -40.00
C PRO A 633 4.02 -9.84 -41.36
N ASN A 634 5.33 -9.76 -41.56
CA ASN A 634 6.01 -10.11 -42.80
C ASN A 634 6.74 -11.46 -42.76
N SER A 635 6.54 -12.25 -41.70
CA SER A 635 7.17 -13.57 -41.56
C SER A 635 6.79 -14.50 -42.72
N ASP A 636 7.73 -15.30 -43.21
CA ASP A 636 7.52 -16.36 -44.18
C ASP A 636 6.63 -17.50 -43.62
N ALA A 637 6.59 -17.66 -42.27
CA ALA A 637 5.78 -18.68 -41.61
C ALA A 637 4.37 -18.15 -41.29
N PRO A 638 3.30 -18.75 -41.85
CA PRO A 638 1.92 -18.37 -41.50
C PRO A 638 1.65 -18.45 -40.01
N ALA A 639 2.23 -19.41 -39.31
CA ALA A 639 2.15 -19.55 -37.86
C ALA A 639 2.60 -18.28 -37.08
N MET A 640 3.64 -17.61 -37.53
CA MET A 640 4.14 -16.38 -36.92
C MET A 640 3.28 -15.17 -37.31
N ARG A 641 2.71 -15.15 -38.51
CA ARG A 641 1.86 -14.03 -38.95
C ARG A 641 0.49 -14.02 -38.33
N ASP A 642 -0.11 -15.18 -38.08
CA ASP A 642 -1.43 -15.32 -37.46
C ASP A 642 -1.32 -15.50 -35.92
N ALA A 643 -0.33 -14.86 -35.31
CA ALA A 643 -0.08 -14.87 -33.89
C ALA A 643 0.28 -13.48 -33.38
N VAL A 644 -0.15 -13.19 -32.14
CA VAL A 644 0.26 -12.02 -31.37
C VAL A 644 0.95 -12.48 -30.12
N PHE A 645 2.06 -11.84 -29.82
CA PHE A 645 2.92 -12.16 -28.69
C PHE A 645 2.88 -11.04 -27.66
N ILE A 646 2.91 -11.40 -26.37
CA ILE A 646 2.83 -10.44 -25.28
C ILE A 646 3.90 -10.80 -24.24
N ARG A 647 4.77 -9.84 -23.94
CA ARG A 647 5.69 -9.94 -22.81
C ARG A 647 5.11 -9.10 -21.66
N TYR A 648 5.00 -9.70 -20.49
CA TYR A 648 4.68 -9.05 -19.22
C TYR A 648 5.91 -9.08 -18.31
N GLU A 649 6.37 -7.93 -17.85
CA GLU A 649 7.41 -7.79 -16.83
C GLU A 649 6.79 -7.13 -15.60
N MET A 650 6.71 -7.88 -14.50
CA MET A 650 6.02 -7.48 -13.27
C MET A 650 7.01 -7.21 -12.16
N THR A 651 6.91 -6.06 -11.54
CA THR A 651 7.74 -5.65 -10.38
C THR A 651 6.85 -5.10 -9.29
N LYS A 652 7.28 -5.24 -8.03
CA LYS A 652 6.67 -4.57 -6.90
C LYS A 652 7.51 -3.36 -6.53
N LYS A 653 6.88 -2.20 -6.30
CA LYS A 653 7.59 -0.94 -6.03
C LYS A 653 6.95 -0.16 -4.87
N GLY A 654 7.76 0.67 -4.21
CA GLY A 654 7.28 1.75 -3.36
C GLY A 654 6.90 1.40 -1.93
N ASN A 655 7.40 0.31 -1.34
CA ASN A 655 7.12 -0.10 0.05
C ASN A 655 5.62 -0.06 0.46
N VAL A 656 4.72 -0.23 -0.52
CA VAL A 656 3.27 -0.09 -0.31
C VAL A 656 2.69 -1.27 0.46
N SER A 657 3.31 -2.44 0.35
CA SER A 657 2.91 -3.66 1.06
C SER A 657 4.10 -4.60 1.25
N PRO A 658 4.02 -5.62 2.13
CA PRO A 658 4.96 -6.73 2.15
C PRO A 658 5.06 -7.44 0.80
N ALA A 659 6.08 -8.32 0.64
CA ALA A 659 6.20 -9.20 -0.52
C ALA A 659 4.94 -10.06 -0.68
N ILE A 660 4.54 -10.30 -1.93
CA ILE A 660 3.44 -11.19 -2.25
C ILE A 660 4.02 -12.59 -2.43
N ARG A 661 3.71 -13.48 -1.49
CA ARG A 661 4.11 -14.89 -1.55
C ARG A 661 3.18 -15.68 -2.47
N ASP A 662 3.68 -16.77 -3.00
CA ASP A 662 2.91 -17.69 -3.86
C ASP A 662 2.15 -16.93 -4.96
N PHE A 663 2.80 -15.91 -5.51
CA PHE A 663 2.23 -15.10 -6.60
C PHE A 663 2.04 -15.97 -7.84
N ILE A 664 0.86 -15.88 -8.43
CA ILE A 664 0.48 -16.58 -9.66
C ILE A 664 0.03 -15.54 -10.68
N PHE A 665 0.59 -15.63 -11.87
CA PHE A 665 0.11 -14.96 -13.06
C PHE A 665 -0.80 -15.90 -13.84
N GLY A 666 -2.03 -15.47 -14.13
CA GLY A 666 -2.97 -16.20 -14.96
C GLY A 666 -3.36 -15.42 -16.22
N ILE A 667 -3.30 -16.04 -17.39
CA ILE A 667 -3.92 -15.51 -18.61
C ILE A 667 -5.43 -15.68 -18.43
N GLN A 668 -6.19 -14.63 -18.71
CA GLN A 668 -7.65 -14.64 -18.70
C GLN A 668 -8.16 -14.30 -20.10
N SER A 669 -9.06 -15.12 -20.64
CA SER A 669 -9.70 -14.88 -21.92
C SER A 669 -11.18 -15.19 -21.89
N ASP A 670 -11.93 -14.36 -22.57
CA ASP A 670 -13.35 -14.51 -22.88
C ASP A 670 -13.46 -14.68 -24.40
N PRO A 671 -13.27 -15.88 -24.90
CA PRO A 671 -13.39 -16.14 -26.34
C PRO A 671 -14.86 -16.07 -26.77
N ASP A 672 -15.10 -15.43 -27.90
CA ASP A 672 -16.36 -15.42 -28.64
C ASP A 672 -16.01 -15.79 -30.08
N LEU A 673 -15.88 -17.10 -30.35
CA LEU A 673 -15.41 -17.61 -31.64
C LEU A 673 -16.56 -17.62 -32.65
N GLY A 674 -16.95 -16.44 -33.09
CA GLY A 674 -18.15 -16.24 -33.88
C GLY A 674 -19.39 -16.13 -32.99
N ASP A 675 -20.15 -17.20 -32.82
CA ASP A 675 -21.27 -17.30 -31.87
C ASP A 675 -20.79 -17.94 -30.56
N ALA A 676 -20.72 -17.16 -29.47
CA ALA A 676 -20.25 -17.64 -28.17
C ALA A 676 -21.07 -18.81 -27.57
N ASN A 677 -22.26 -19.07 -28.09
CA ASN A 677 -23.15 -20.11 -27.51
C ASN A 677 -22.85 -21.54 -28.03
N ASP A 678 -22.04 -21.71 -29.07
CA ASP A 678 -21.64 -23.01 -29.60
C ASP A 678 -20.15 -23.32 -29.37
N ASP A 679 -19.45 -22.44 -28.65
CA ASP A 679 -18.04 -22.56 -28.31
C ASP A 679 -17.74 -23.69 -27.33
N LEU A 680 -16.74 -24.50 -27.71
CA LEU A 680 -16.16 -25.53 -26.85
C LEU A 680 -14.75 -25.11 -26.43
N VAL A 681 -14.35 -25.56 -25.25
CA VAL A 681 -13.04 -25.26 -24.71
C VAL A 681 -12.25 -26.54 -24.38
N ALA A 682 -10.93 -26.46 -24.43
CA ALA A 682 -10.02 -27.56 -24.12
C ALA A 682 -8.71 -27.04 -23.47
N THR A 683 -7.95 -27.97 -22.93
CA THR A 683 -6.59 -27.73 -22.45
C THR A 683 -5.60 -28.61 -23.19
N ASP A 684 -4.64 -27.99 -23.86
CA ASP A 684 -3.50 -28.69 -24.47
C ASP A 684 -2.29 -28.58 -23.51
N THR A 685 -2.15 -29.58 -22.64
CA THR A 685 -1.06 -29.63 -21.65
C THR A 685 0.32 -29.76 -22.28
N LEU A 686 0.41 -30.36 -23.46
CA LEU A 686 1.68 -30.51 -24.18
C LEU A 686 2.19 -29.17 -24.73
N ARG A 687 1.26 -28.23 -25.00
CA ARG A 687 1.58 -26.92 -25.59
C ARG A 687 1.35 -25.75 -24.61
N ASN A 688 1.17 -26.04 -23.33
CA ASN A 688 0.92 -25.00 -22.29
C ASN A 688 -0.20 -24.04 -22.70
N SER A 689 -1.32 -24.57 -23.19
CA SER A 689 -2.35 -23.76 -23.82
C SER A 689 -3.74 -24.09 -23.31
N VAL A 690 -4.58 -23.05 -23.26
CA VAL A 690 -6.04 -23.18 -23.22
C VAL A 690 -6.59 -22.88 -24.62
N VAL A 691 -7.63 -23.59 -25.01
CA VAL A 691 -8.11 -23.65 -26.38
C VAL A 691 -9.59 -23.33 -26.43
N CYS A 692 -10.02 -22.55 -27.44
CA CYS A 692 -11.41 -22.44 -27.86
C CYS A 692 -11.54 -22.92 -29.28
N TYR A 693 -12.61 -23.69 -29.55
CA TYR A 693 -12.89 -24.30 -30.85
C TYR A 693 -14.37 -24.63 -31.01
N ASN A 694 -14.82 -24.90 -32.24
CA ASN A 694 -16.15 -25.46 -32.52
C ASN A 694 -16.02 -26.89 -33.06
N GLU A 695 -17.00 -27.75 -32.75
CA GLU A 695 -17.09 -29.12 -33.27
C GLU A 695 -17.85 -29.16 -34.59
N SER A 696 -18.66 -28.14 -34.91
CA SER A 696 -19.50 -28.02 -36.12
C SER A 696 -19.30 -26.65 -36.77
N ALA A 697 -20.07 -26.39 -37.82
CA ALA A 697 -20.09 -25.07 -38.46
C ALA A 697 -20.55 -23.98 -37.49
N ASP A 698 -19.91 -22.82 -37.51
CA ASP A 698 -20.26 -21.65 -36.75
C ASP A 698 -21.11 -20.66 -37.60
N PRO A 699 -22.11 -19.98 -37.03
CA PRO A 699 -22.98 -19.08 -37.80
C PRO A 699 -22.23 -17.93 -38.51
N LEU A 700 -21.13 -17.44 -37.98
CA LEU A 700 -20.38 -16.30 -38.53
C LEU A 700 -19.17 -16.74 -39.36
N PHE A 701 -18.48 -17.82 -38.96
CA PHE A 701 -17.33 -18.35 -39.68
C PHE A 701 -17.70 -19.36 -40.83
N GLY A 702 -18.94 -19.90 -40.78
CA GLY A 702 -19.39 -20.94 -41.71
C GLY A 702 -18.85 -22.33 -41.36
N GLU A 703 -18.64 -23.17 -42.41
CA GLU A 703 -18.31 -24.60 -42.24
C GLU A 703 -16.94 -24.85 -41.55
N ASN A 704 -16.03 -23.91 -41.61
CA ASN A 704 -14.66 -24.11 -41.14
C ASN A 704 -14.26 -22.99 -40.14
N PRO A 705 -14.81 -22.94 -38.92
CA PRO A 705 -14.39 -22.01 -37.89
C PRO A 705 -12.92 -22.26 -37.51
N PRO A 706 -12.16 -21.22 -37.13
CA PRO A 706 -10.78 -21.39 -36.64
C PRO A 706 -10.74 -22.02 -35.26
N ALA A 707 -9.56 -22.36 -34.76
CA ALA A 707 -9.30 -22.64 -33.37
C ALA A 707 -8.32 -21.61 -32.80
N ILE A 708 -8.50 -21.24 -31.53
CA ILE A 708 -7.68 -20.26 -30.83
C ILE A 708 -6.94 -20.93 -29.69
N TYR A 709 -5.65 -20.66 -29.60
CA TYR A 709 -4.78 -21.11 -28.52
C TYR A 709 -4.24 -19.90 -27.79
N ASN A 710 -4.55 -19.79 -26.47
CA ASN A 710 -3.87 -18.91 -25.56
C ASN A 710 -2.75 -19.69 -24.88
N THR A 711 -1.51 -19.37 -25.23
CA THR A 711 -0.33 -20.17 -24.93
C THR A 711 0.62 -19.42 -24.01
N MET A 712 1.13 -20.06 -22.96
CA MET A 712 2.29 -19.61 -22.21
C MET A 712 3.57 -20.13 -22.85
N LEU A 713 4.28 -19.27 -23.57
CA LEU A 713 5.51 -19.62 -24.28
C LEU A 713 6.71 -19.74 -23.33
N PHE A 714 6.86 -18.76 -22.45
CA PHE A 714 7.91 -18.71 -21.44
C PHE A 714 7.31 -18.18 -20.13
N GLY A 715 7.59 -18.88 -19.06
CA GLY A 715 7.32 -18.41 -17.72
C GLY A 715 8.60 -18.02 -17.01
N ASN A 716 8.47 -17.56 -15.76
CA ASN A 716 9.63 -17.21 -14.96
C ASN A 716 10.56 -18.44 -14.77
N PRO A 717 11.90 -18.27 -14.86
CA PRO A 717 12.84 -19.37 -14.63
C PRO A 717 12.68 -20.02 -13.25
N VAL A 718 12.58 -21.33 -13.20
CA VAL A 718 12.40 -22.12 -11.97
C VAL A 718 13.53 -23.10 -11.79
N TYR A 719 14.12 -23.12 -10.60
CA TYR A 719 15.22 -24.03 -10.21
C TYR A 719 14.67 -25.21 -9.39
N ILE A 720 14.82 -26.42 -9.88
CA ILE A 720 14.29 -27.64 -9.26
C ILE A 720 15.40 -28.66 -9.13
N PRO A 721 15.86 -28.98 -7.87
CA PRO A 721 16.88 -29.98 -7.65
C PRO A 721 16.47 -31.37 -8.23
N GLY A 722 17.39 -32.00 -8.92
CA GLY A 722 17.18 -33.31 -9.58
C GLY A 722 16.37 -33.27 -10.89
N VAL A 723 15.86 -32.07 -11.29
CA VAL A 723 15.13 -31.85 -12.54
C VAL A 723 15.88 -30.87 -13.44
N SER A 724 16.10 -29.65 -12.96
CA SER A 724 16.78 -28.61 -13.74
C SER A 724 18.28 -28.49 -13.41
N PHE A 725 18.69 -28.98 -12.25
CA PHE A 725 20.10 -29.04 -11.85
C PHE A 725 20.38 -30.20 -10.87
N THR A 726 21.63 -30.62 -10.81
CA THR A 726 22.12 -31.52 -9.76
C THR A 726 22.65 -30.67 -8.63
N ASP A 727 21.99 -30.75 -7.48
CA ASP A 727 22.37 -30.06 -6.23
C ASP A 727 23.48 -30.86 -5.56
N LEU A 728 24.74 -30.45 -5.72
CA LEU A 728 25.91 -31.18 -5.19
C LEU A 728 26.14 -30.96 -3.70
N ASN A 729 25.70 -29.85 -3.16
CA ASN A 729 25.86 -29.53 -1.74
C ASN A 729 24.57 -29.76 -0.92
N ASN A 730 23.48 -30.22 -1.55
CA ASN A 730 22.17 -30.51 -0.97
C ASN A 730 21.57 -29.33 -0.20
N ASN A 731 21.75 -28.10 -0.68
CA ASN A 731 21.19 -26.92 -0.06
C ASN A 731 19.82 -26.50 -0.67
N GLY A 732 19.40 -27.15 -1.75
CA GLY A 732 18.14 -26.87 -2.46
C GLY A 732 18.16 -25.63 -3.37
N THR A 733 19.31 -24.97 -3.51
CA THR A 733 19.47 -23.73 -4.27
C THR A 733 20.53 -23.95 -5.35
N PHE A 734 20.26 -23.50 -6.57
CA PHE A 734 21.25 -23.56 -7.64
C PHE A 734 22.37 -22.52 -7.43
N GLU A 735 23.62 -22.98 -7.43
CA GLU A 735 24.81 -22.14 -7.32
C GLU A 735 25.73 -22.39 -8.51
N ASN A 736 25.86 -21.34 -9.36
CA ASN A 736 26.68 -21.43 -10.56
C ASN A 736 28.15 -21.71 -10.23
N GLY A 737 28.75 -22.74 -10.83
CA GLY A 737 30.13 -23.19 -10.54
C GLY A 737 30.25 -24.17 -9.38
N ILE A 738 29.19 -24.44 -8.63
CA ILE A 738 29.09 -25.50 -7.61
C ILE A 738 28.21 -26.62 -8.15
N ASP A 739 26.99 -26.31 -8.55
CA ASP A 739 25.99 -27.26 -9.03
C ASP A 739 26.11 -27.52 -10.53
N ILE A 740 25.60 -28.66 -10.96
CA ILE A 740 25.62 -29.04 -12.37
C ILE A 740 24.26 -28.71 -13.01
N PRO A 741 24.19 -27.77 -13.95
CA PRO A 741 22.96 -27.51 -14.69
C PRO A 741 22.57 -28.72 -15.56
N LEU A 742 21.35 -29.20 -15.42
CA LEU A 742 20.76 -30.25 -16.27
C LEU A 742 19.95 -29.65 -17.41
N ASP A 743 19.48 -28.42 -17.24
CA ASP A 743 18.77 -27.65 -18.25
C ASP A 743 19.17 -26.18 -18.21
N THR A 744 18.72 -25.42 -19.21
CA THR A 744 18.95 -23.96 -19.29
C THR A 744 17.67 -23.28 -19.77
N ALA A 745 17.06 -22.51 -18.91
CA ALA A 745 15.94 -21.66 -19.32
C ALA A 745 16.46 -20.52 -20.18
N VAL A 746 15.71 -20.19 -21.24
CA VAL A 746 16.03 -19.14 -22.19
C VAL A 746 14.95 -18.08 -22.16
N LEU A 747 15.35 -16.83 -21.94
CA LEU A 747 14.42 -15.70 -22.00
C LEU A 747 14.70 -14.90 -23.28
N PRO A 748 13.72 -14.80 -24.21
CA PRO A 748 13.93 -14.07 -25.45
C PRO A 748 14.11 -12.58 -25.19
N MET A 749 15.12 -12.00 -25.83
CA MET A 749 15.36 -10.56 -25.90
C MET A 749 15.18 -10.13 -27.36
N GLY A 750 14.71 -8.91 -27.57
CA GLY A 750 14.54 -8.33 -28.87
C GLY A 750 15.87 -7.97 -29.54
N LYS A 751 15.78 -7.45 -30.77
CA LYS A 751 16.94 -6.88 -31.43
C LYS A 751 17.38 -5.59 -30.70
N PRO A 752 18.68 -5.34 -30.60
CA PRO A 752 19.82 -6.11 -31.05
C PRO A 752 20.36 -7.12 -30.01
N PHE A 753 19.63 -7.40 -28.95
CA PHE A 753 20.08 -8.22 -27.82
C PHE A 753 20.18 -9.71 -28.15
N ASN A 754 21.04 -10.39 -27.41
CA ASN A 754 21.03 -11.85 -27.35
C ASN A 754 20.04 -12.34 -26.27
N ASN A 755 19.63 -13.61 -26.37
CA ASN A 755 18.80 -14.23 -25.33
C ASN A 755 19.50 -14.26 -23.98
N ILE A 756 18.73 -14.08 -22.87
CA ILE A 756 19.24 -14.31 -21.52
C ILE A 756 19.12 -15.80 -21.23
N LEU A 757 20.23 -16.37 -20.75
CA LEU A 757 20.32 -17.79 -20.38
C LEU A 757 20.36 -17.92 -18.87
N TYR A 758 19.56 -18.85 -18.33
CA TYR A 758 19.52 -19.21 -16.93
C TYR A 758 19.93 -20.69 -16.76
N PRO A 759 21.25 -21.00 -16.69
CA PRO A 759 21.71 -22.37 -16.47
C PRO A 759 21.16 -22.92 -15.16
N GLY A 760 20.79 -24.19 -15.15
CA GLY A 760 20.23 -24.83 -13.96
C GLY A 760 18.74 -24.56 -13.73
N ALA A 761 18.08 -23.79 -14.61
CA ALA A 761 16.66 -23.53 -14.55
C ALA A 761 15.91 -24.09 -15.76
N ILE A 762 14.62 -24.27 -15.60
CA ILE A 762 13.67 -24.51 -16.70
C ILE A 762 12.70 -23.33 -16.82
N ASN A 763 12.20 -23.05 -18.00
CA ASN A 763 11.08 -22.14 -18.18
C ASN A 763 9.82 -22.74 -17.55
N SER A 764 9.18 -22.01 -16.63
CA SER A 764 7.88 -22.44 -16.11
C SER A 764 6.82 -22.33 -17.21
N GLY A 765 5.99 -23.36 -17.32
CA GLY A 765 4.85 -23.39 -18.23
C GLY A 765 3.53 -23.22 -17.46
N MET A 766 2.48 -23.77 -18.04
CA MET A 766 1.17 -23.88 -17.42
C MET A 766 1.19 -24.86 -16.25
N ARG A 767 0.80 -24.38 -15.07
CA ARG A 767 0.61 -25.23 -13.90
C ARG A 767 -0.83 -25.75 -13.78
N VAL A 768 -1.80 -24.93 -14.15
CA VAL A 768 -3.23 -25.14 -13.98
C VAL A 768 -3.97 -24.55 -15.16
N SER A 769 -5.05 -25.16 -15.57
CA SER A 769 -6.05 -24.55 -16.46
C SER A 769 -7.43 -24.73 -15.90
N GLN A 770 -8.25 -23.68 -16.03
CA GLN A 770 -9.66 -23.72 -15.68
C GLN A 770 -10.49 -23.13 -16.83
N HIS A 771 -11.69 -23.68 -17.01
CA HIS A 771 -12.67 -23.18 -17.95
C HIS A 771 -13.98 -23.01 -17.20
N TYR A 772 -14.46 -21.80 -17.10
CA TYR A 772 -15.66 -21.52 -16.32
C TYR A 772 -16.79 -20.96 -17.20
N ILE A 773 -18.01 -21.19 -16.78
CA ILE A 773 -19.22 -20.92 -17.53
C ILE A 773 -19.89 -19.68 -16.96
N GLN A 774 -20.26 -18.72 -17.80
CA GLN A 774 -20.91 -17.49 -17.39
C GLN A 774 -22.07 -17.78 -16.40
N SER A 775 -22.05 -17.09 -15.26
CA SER A 775 -23.10 -17.17 -14.22
C SER A 775 -23.36 -18.54 -13.60
N HIS A 776 -22.50 -19.54 -13.81
CA HIS A 776 -22.64 -20.85 -13.17
C HIS A 776 -22.40 -20.75 -11.65
N PRO A 777 -23.26 -21.32 -10.78
CA PRO A 777 -23.23 -21.03 -9.34
C PRO A 777 -21.97 -21.52 -8.62
N THR A 778 -21.31 -22.56 -9.09
CA THR A 778 -20.10 -23.12 -8.46
C THR A 778 -18.85 -23.07 -9.35
N HIS A 779 -19.03 -22.76 -10.62
CA HIS A 779 -17.95 -22.72 -11.62
C HIS A 779 -18.14 -21.57 -12.62
N GLY A 780 -18.56 -20.42 -12.12
CA GLY A 780 -18.83 -19.19 -12.85
C GLY A 780 -17.75 -18.13 -12.66
N ASP A 781 -18.12 -16.89 -12.94
CA ASP A 781 -17.22 -15.75 -12.83
C ASP A 781 -16.68 -15.56 -11.40
N PRO A 782 -15.38 -15.38 -11.19
CA PRO A 782 -14.81 -15.15 -9.87
C PRO A 782 -15.16 -13.74 -9.38
N ASN A 783 -15.71 -13.66 -8.15
CA ASN A 783 -16.18 -12.41 -7.54
C ASN A 783 -15.37 -11.98 -6.32
N THR A 784 -14.50 -12.85 -5.82
CA THR A 784 -13.65 -12.60 -4.65
C THR A 784 -12.19 -12.99 -4.92
N PRO A 785 -11.22 -12.47 -4.15
CA PRO A 785 -9.83 -12.92 -4.23
C PRO A 785 -9.67 -14.43 -4.02
N VAL A 786 -10.49 -15.01 -3.17
CA VAL A 786 -10.49 -16.47 -2.90
C VAL A 786 -10.93 -17.25 -4.13
N ASP A 787 -11.91 -16.76 -4.87
CA ASP A 787 -12.39 -17.41 -6.10
C ASP A 787 -11.29 -17.45 -7.16
N VAL A 788 -10.61 -16.31 -7.38
CA VAL A 788 -9.46 -16.23 -8.29
C VAL A 788 -8.35 -17.20 -7.85
N ARG A 789 -8.02 -17.21 -6.56
CA ARG A 789 -7.01 -18.12 -6.03
C ARG A 789 -7.40 -19.58 -6.21
N ASN A 790 -8.67 -19.92 -5.99
CA ASN A 790 -9.18 -21.26 -6.21
C ASN A 790 -8.98 -21.69 -7.67
N TYR A 791 -9.33 -20.87 -8.65
CA TYR A 791 -9.08 -21.16 -10.05
C TYR A 791 -7.59 -21.32 -10.36
N HIS A 792 -6.74 -20.46 -9.82
CA HIS A 792 -5.30 -20.55 -10.01
C HIS A 792 -4.63 -21.78 -9.37
N ILE A 793 -5.33 -22.48 -8.48
CA ILE A 793 -4.85 -23.75 -7.91
C ILE A 793 -5.69 -24.96 -8.34
N GLY A 794 -6.51 -24.82 -9.39
CA GLY A 794 -7.25 -25.91 -10.00
C GLY A 794 -8.59 -26.25 -9.37
N LYS A 795 -9.12 -25.42 -8.47
CA LYS A 795 -10.39 -25.62 -7.77
C LYS A 795 -11.51 -24.75 -8.32
N ASN A 796 -12.75 -25.09 -8.06
CA ASN A 796 -13.92 -24.27 -8.38
C ASN A 796 -14.19 -23.19 -7.30
N LEU A 797 -15.23 -22.37 -7.46
CA LEU A 797 -15.59 -21.30 -6.50
C LEU A 797 -15.79 -21.81 -5.07
N THR A 798 -16.22 -23.05 -4.89
CA THR A 798 -16.44 -23.65 -3.55
C THR A 798 -15.19 -24.28 -2.95
N GLY A 799 -14.04 -24.16 -3.61
CA GLY A 799 -12.76 -24.71 -3.16
C GLY A 799 -12.59 -26.22 -3.40
N GLN A 800 -13.43 -26.82 -4.25
CA GLN A 800 -13.37 -28.24 -4.62
C GLN A 800 -12.79 -28.44 -6.02
N TYR A 801 -12.13 -29.56 -6.25
CA TYR A 801 -11.79 -29.96 -7.61
C TYR A 801 -13.05 -30.41 -8.35
N LEU A 802 -13.10 -30.15 -9.67
CA LEU A 802 -14.13 -30.77 -10.51
C LEU A 802 -13.85 -32.27 -10.61
N ASP A 803 -14.88 -33.08 -10.54
CA ASP A 803 -14.76 -34.51 -10.71
C ASP A 803 -15.00 -34.90 -12.20
N PRO A 804 -13.96 -35.33 -12.92
CA PRO A 804 -14.10 -35.69 -14.32
C PRO A 804 -15.09 -36.83 -14.58
N CYS A 805 -15.44 -37.63 -13.54
CA CYS A 805 -16.37 -38.73 -13.67
C CYS A 805 -17.85 -38.31 -13.60
N THR A 806 -18.13 -37.17 -13.01
CA THR A 806 -19.50 -36.71 -12.71
C THR A 806 -19.82 -35.33 -13.25
N TRP A 807 -18.84 -34.62 -13.79
CA TRP A 807 -19.02 -33.27 -14.31
C TRP A 807 -19.91 -33.25 -15.54
N THR A 808 -21.05 -32.54 -15.49
CA THR A 808 -22.10 -32.59 -16.49
C THR A 808 -21.78 -31.94 -17.84
N PHE A 809 -20.81 -31.00 -17.87
CA PHE A 809 -20.39 -30.26 -19.06
C PHE A 809 -19.14 -30.84 -19.72
N GLY A 810 -18.77 -32.07 -19.38
CA GLY A 810 -17.66 -32.77 -20.00
C GLY A 810 -17.67 -34.26 -19.76
N ASP A 811 -17.22 -35.01 -20.77
CA ASP A 811 -17.19 -36.48 -20.74
C ASP A 811 -15.76 -37.00 -20.85
N VAL A 812 -15.43 -38.07 -20.14
CA VAL A 812 -14.17 -38.79 -20.34
C VAL A 812 -14.38 -39.91 -21.38
N ARG A 813 -13.78 -39.75 -22.54
CA ARG A 813 -13.98 -40.58 -23.74
C ARG A 813 -12.77 -41.46 -24.09
N GLY A 814 -12.89 -42.30 -25.10
CA GLY A 814 -11.82 -43.11 -25.68
C GLY A 814 -11.22 -44.18 -24.73
N GLY A 815 -12.03 -44.69 -23.76
CA GLY A 815 -11.61 -45.75 -22.83
C GLY A 815 -10.66 -45.30 -21.74
N VAL A 816 -10.52 -43.98 -21.53
CA VAL A 816 -9.73 -43.43 -20.42
C VAL A 816 -10.51 -43.60 -19.12
N ASN A 817 -9.85 -44.01 -18.05
CA ASN A 817 -10.43 -44.06 -16.74
C ASN A 817 -10.57 -42.63 -16.15
N CYS A 818 -11.78 -42.15 -15.92
CA CYS A 818 -12.06 -40.82 -15.47
C CYS A 818 -11.41 -40.51 -14.11
N SER A 819 -11.25 -41.50 -13.21
CA SER A 819 -10.61 -41.33 -11.92
C SER A 819 -9.07 -41.10 -12.00
N LEU A 820 -8.47 -41.31 -13.15
CA LEU A 820 -7.04 -41.08 -13.42
C LEU A 820 -6.78 -39.74 -14.13
N VAL A 821 -7.84 -39.02 -14.51
CA VAL A 821 -7.72 -37.71 -15.13
C VAL A 821 -7.36 -36.68 -14.05
N ASN A 822 -6.33 -35.87 -14.33
CA ASN A 822 -5.93 -34.83 -13.41
C ASN A 822 -6.92 -33.64 -13.46
N PRO A 823 -7.68 -33.36 -12.40
CA PRO A 823 -8.73 -32.36 -12.41
C PRO A 823 -8.25 -30.91 -12.47
N ILE A 824 -6.94 -30.66 -12.23
CA ILE A 824 -6.40 -29.29 -12.32
C ILE A 824 -6.26 -28.80 -13.75
N PHE A 825 -6.33 -29.70 -14.75
CA PHE A 825 -6.36 -29.41 -16.17
C PHE A 825 -7.74 -29.76 -16.73
N VAL A 826 -8.67 -28.81 -16.64
CA VAL A 826 -10.05 -29.03 -17.06
C VAL A 826 -10.09 -29.24 -18.58
N TYR A 827 -10.83 -30.25 -19.02
CA TYR A 827 -10.94 -30.67 -20.43
C TYR A 827 -9.59 -30.96 -21.13
N SER A 828 -8.71 -31.66 -20.40
CA SER A 828 -7.37 -32.04 -20.90
C SER A 828 -7.35 -33.21 -21.89
N GLY A 829 -8.50 -33.61 -22.44
CA GLY A 829 -8.61 -34.58 -23.52
C GLY A 829 -8.25 -33.99 -24.87
N ASP A 830 -8.14 -34.88 -25.86
CA ASP A 830 -7.90 -34.52 -27.25
C ASP A 830 -9.22 -34.57 -28.05
N PRO A 831 -9.80 -33.41 -28.42
CA PRO A 831 -11.06 -33.37 -29.17
C PRO A 831 -10.95 -34.01 -30.59
N VAL A 832 -9.77 -33.93 -31.24
CA VAL A 832 -9.53 -34.46 -32.55
C VAL A 832 -9.52 -35.99 -32.52
N LEU A 833 -8.89 -36.59 -31.51
CA LEU A 833 -8.84 -38.04 -31.30
C LEU A 833 -10.06 -38.56 -30.52
N ASN A 834 -10.93 -37.68 -30.06
CA ASN A 834 -12.09 -37.99 -29.20
C ASN A 834 -11.69 -38.86 -27.99
N LYS A 835 -10.67 -38.44 -27.25
CA LYS A 835 -10.05 -39.23 -26.19
C LYS A 835 -9.69 -38.35 -24.99
N GLY A 836 -9.95 -38.84 -23.80
CA GLY A 836 -9.72 -38.12 -22.53
C GLY A 836 -10.91 -37.26 -22.10
N TRP A 837 -10.71 -36.32 -21.23
CA TRP A 837 -11.78 -35.43 -20.71
C TRP A 837 -12.05 -34.31 -21.69
N ILE A 838 -13.21 -34.28 -22.29
CA ILE A 838 -13.59 -33.37 -23.38
C ILE A 838 -14.82 -32.57 -22.94
N ASN A 839 -14.84 -31.29 -23.25
CA ASN A 839 -16.02 -30.43 -23.12
C ASN A 839 -17.12 -30.93 -24.09
N ASN A 840 -18.35 -31.10 -23.61
CA ASN A 840 -19.43 -31.69 -24.38
C ASN A 840 -20.61 -30.75 -24.64
N THR A 841 -20.52 -29.49 -24.19
CA THR A 841 -21.63 -28.55 -24.28
C THR A 841 -21.12 -27.19 -24.69
N GLY A 842 -21.56 -26.67 -25.82
CA GLY A 842 -21.30 -25.29 -26.25
C GLY A 842 -22.01 -24.31 -25.34
N LEU A 843 -21.28 -23.35 -24.83
CA LEU A 843 -21.77 -22.29 -23.91
C LEU A 843 -20.82 -21.08 -24.00
N ASP A 844 -21.30 -19.96 -23.52
CA ASP A 844 -20.43 -18.80 -23.25
C ASP A 844 -19.46 -19.14 -22.09
N GLN A 845 -18.24 -19.50 -22.45
CA GLN A 845 -17.23 -20.03 -21.55
C GLN A 845 -15.98 -19.13 -21.54
N ARG A 846 -15.39 -18.97 -20.36
CA ARG A 846 -14.11 -18.26 -20.19
C ARG A 846 -13.00 -19.24 -19.89
N THR A 847 -11.80 -18.88 -20.30
CA THR A 847 -10.62 -19.73 -20.08
C THR A 847 -9.60 -19.00 -19.22
N THR A 848 -8.99 -19.72 -18.29
CA THR A 848 -7.82 -19.22 -17.54
C THR A 848 -6.72 -20.26 -17.49
N LEU A 849 -5.48 -19.78 -17.68
CA LEU A 849 -4.26 -20.56 -17.62
C LEU A 849 -3.36 -19.92 -16.56
N ALA A 850 -2.93 -20.68 -15.57
CA ALA A 850 -2.14 -20.17 -14.43
C ALA A 850 -0.70 -20.66 -14.45
N SER A 851 0.23 -19.76 -14.13
CA SER A 851 1.66 -20.03 -14.00
C SER A 851 2.03 -20.77 -12.71
N TYR A 852 3.28 -21.20 -12.61
CA TYR A 852 3.86 -21.63 -11.33
C TYR A 852 3.92 -20.46 -10.33
N MET A 853 3.89 -20.80 -9.04
CA MET A 853 4.02 -19.85 -7.95
C MET A 853 5.45 -19.28 -7.88
N SER A 854 5.55 -17.97 -7.70
CA SER A 854 6.82 -17.26 -7.50
C SER A 854 6.63 -16.17 -6.45
N PRO A 855 7.61 -15.80 -5.64
CA PRO A 855 7.49 -14.61 -4.82
C PRO A 855 7.60 -13.35 -5.69
N LEU A 856 6.80 -12.33 -5.40
CA LEU A 856 6.91 -11.00 -6.00
C LEU A 856 7.28 -9.99 -4.92
N ASP A 857 8.49 -9.50 -4.97
CA ASP A 857 9.08 -8.52 -4.05
C ASP A 857 9.67 -7.32 -4.81
N GLU A 858 10.33 -6.41 -4.10
CA GLU A 858 10.90 -5.20 -4.69
C GLU A 858 12.21 -5.44 -5.48
N GLN A 859 12.81 -6.60 -5.33
CA GLN A 859 14.08 -6.94 -5.97
C GLN A 859 13.90 -7.85 -7.19
N THR A 860 12.73 -8.46 -7.31
CA THR A 860 12.46 -9.47 -8.34
C THR A 860 11.58 -8.88 -9.46
N THR A 861 11.99 -9.09 -10.71
CA THR A 861 11.14 -8.89 -11.89
C THR A 861 10.69 -10.26 -12.40
N LEU A 862 9.39 -10.52 -12.37
CA LEU A 862 8.81 -11.72 -12.96
C LEU A 862 8.48 -11.45 -14.42
N THR A 863 8.96 -12.32 -15.33
CA THR A 863 8.75 -12.15 -16.76
C THR A 863 7.99 -13.34 -17.35
N TYR A 864 6.93 -13.03 -18.10
CA TYR A 864 6.11 -14.01 -18.80
C TYR A 864 5.96 -13.61 -20.26
N HIS A 865 6.10 -14.59 -21.17
CA HIS A 865 5.76 -14.43 -22.58
C HIS A 865 4.59 -15.32 -22.93
N THR A 866 3.55 -14.72 -23.47
CA THR A 866 2.32 -15.40 -23.88
C THR A 866 2.06 -15.15 -25.36
N ALA A 867 1.21 -15.97 -25.96
CA ALA A 867 0.79 -15.75 -27.33
C ALA A 867 -0.68 -16.12 -27.53
N ILE A 868 -1.34 -15.35 -28.38
CA ILE A 868 -2.63 -15.68 -28.96
C ILE A 868 -2.34 -16.20 -30.37
N ILE A 869 -2.68 -17.45 -30.65
CA ILE A 869 -2.36 -18.15 -31.89
C ILE A 869 -3.66 -18.67 -32.50
N VAL A 870 -3.91 -18.34 -33.74
CA VAL A 870 -5.12 -18.76 -34.45
C VAL A 870 -4.74 -19.59 -35.67
N GLY A 871 -5.49 -20.67 -35.87
CA GLY A 871 -5.34 -21.51 -37.04
C GLY A 871 -6.69 -21.89 -37.60
N ARG A 872 -6.80 -21.98 -38.90
CA ARG A 872 -8.01 -22.38 -39.63
C ARG A 872 -7.70 -23.52 -40.59
N GLY A 873 -8.37 -24.64 -40.40
CA GLY A 873 -8.26 -25.84 -41.21
C GLY A 873 -9.36 -25.96 -42.27
N ASN A 874 -9.53 -27.15 -42.78
CA ASN A 874 -10.57 -27.50 -43.79
C ASN A 874 -11.82 -28.14 -43.14
N SER A 875 -11.86 -28.24 -41.84
CA SER A 875 -13.01 -28.61 -41.01
C SER A 875 -12.82 -28.06 -39.59
N PRO A 876 -13.88 -27.96 -38.75
CA PRO A 876 -13.78 -27.44 -37.41
C PRO A 876 -12.67 -28.09 -36.55
N LEU A 877 -12.68 -29.42 -36.43
CA LEU A 877 -11.65 -30.13 -35.63
C LEU A 877 -10.27 -30.11 -36.31
N ASN A 878 -10.19 -30.02 -37.65
CA ASN A 878 -8.90 -29.83 -38.30
C ASN A 878 -8.26 -28.48 -38.01
N SER A 879 -9.05 -27.48 -37.67
CA SER A 879 -8.53 -26.18 -37.21
C SER A 879 -7.69 -26.32 -35.95
N ILE A 880 -8.05 -27.23 -35.02
CA ILE A 880 -7.23 -27.58 -33.85
C ILE A 880 -5.87 -28.12 -34.28
N THR A 881 -5.85 -29.11 -35.20
CA THR A 881 -4.61 -29.71 -35.70
C THR A 881 -3.69 -28.69 -36.37
N VAL A 882 -4.27 -27.78 -37.18
CA VAL A 882 -3.51 -26.69 -37.81
C VAL A 882 -2.93 -25.74 -36.76
N THR A 883 -3.72 -25.40 -35.75
CA THR A 883 -3.27 -24.47 -34.67
C THR A 883 -2.20 -25.14 -33.80
N GLN A 884 -2.30 -26.42 -33.52
CA GLN A 884 -1.26 -27.20 -32.83
C GLN A 884 0.07 -27.14 -33.61
N ALA A 885 0.04 -27.36 -34.93
CA ALA A 885 1.23 -27.22 -35.75
C ALA A 885 1.80 -25.80 -35.80
N ASN A 886 0.91 -24.77 -35.72
CA ASN A 886 1.34 -23.38 -35.59
C ASN A 886 2.05 -23.14 -34.26
N VAL A 887 1.50 -23.63 -33.14
CA VAL A 887 2.13 -23.54 -31.84
C VAL A 887 3.50 -24.22 -31.84
N ASP A 888 3.61 -25.44 -32.35
CA ASP A 888 4.88 -26.18 -32.46
C ASP A 888 5.93 -25.43 -33.31
N THR A 889 5.49 -24.80 -34.39
CA THR A 889 6.35 -23.96 -35.24
C THR A 889 6.86 -22.73 -34.47
N ILE A 890 5.99 -22.06 -33.72
CA ILE A 890 6.34 -20.88 -32.91
C ILE A 890 7.36 -21.28 -31.83
N PHE A 891 7.11 -22.36 -31.07
CA PHE A 891 8.06 -22.84 -30.07
C PHE A 891 9.43 -23.14 -30.67
N SER A 892 9.45 -23.81 -31.80
CA SER A 892 10.70 -24.11 -32.53
C SER A 892 11.46 -22.83 -32.94
N ARG A 893 10.77 -21.85 -33.53
CA ARG A 893 11.38 -20.61 -34.03
C ARG A 893 11.81 -19.68 -32.91
N MET A 894 11.11 -19.64 -31.79
CA MET A 894 11.45 -18.81 -30.65
C MET A 894 12.45 -19.47 -29.69
N GLY A 895 12.90 -20.71 -29.96
CA GLY A 895 13.80 -21.45 -29.10
C GLY A 895 13.16 -21.88 -27.78
N ALA A 896 11.82 -21.81 -27.69
CA ALA A 896 11.09 -22.32 -26.55
C ALA A 896 11.15 -23.86 -26.51
N ARG A 897 11.27 -24.42 -25.33
CA ARG A 897 11.19 -25.85 -25.10
C ARG A 897 9.99 -26.16 -24.24
N TYR A 898 9.32 -27.26 -24.54
CA TYR A 898 8.28 -27.79 -23.66
C TYR A 898 8.93 -28.41 -22.44
N ASN A 899 9.07 -27.64 -21.39
CA ASN A 899 9.51 -28.18 -20.11
C ASN A 899 8.25 -28.47 -19.28
N PHE A 900 7.74 -29.70 -19.44
CA PHE A 900 6.74 -30.21 -18.53
C PHE A 900 7.41 -30.40 -17.18
N ILE A 901 7.19 -29.49 -16.23
CA ILE A 901 7.50 -29.73 -14.84
C ILE A 901 6.51 -30.82 -14.40
N PRO A 902 6.95 -32.02 -14.05
CA PRO A 902 6.03 -33.03 -13.55
C PRO A 902 5.35 -32.43 -12.32
N VAL A 903 4.13 -31.98 -12.45
CA VAL A 903 3.30 -31.71 -11.29
C VAL A 903 3.17 -33.08 -10.64
N SER A 904 3.89 -33.27 -9.54
CA SER A 904 3.62 -34.43 -8.69
C SER A 904 2.11 -34.47 -8.54
N THR A 905 1.49 -35.55 -8.98
CA THR A 905 0.04 -35.78 -8.91
C THR A 905 -0.48 -35.77 -7.48
N LYS A 906 0.38 -35.47 -6.51
CA LYS A 906 0.09 -35.16 -5.11
C LYS A 906 0.50 -33.69 -4.82
N GLU A 907 -0.32 -32.72 -5.20
CA GLU A 907 -0.48 -31.60 -4.29
C GLU A 907 -0.83 -32.17 -2.92
N PRO A 908 -0.36 -31.55 -1.80
CA PRO A 908 -0.91 -31.89 -0.50
C PRO A 908 -2.37 -31.47 -0.48
N GLY A 909 -3.20 -32.29 -1.13
CA GLY A 909 -4.63 -32.24 -0.93
C GLY A 909 -4.89 -32.60 0.55
N THR A 910 -6.02 -32.21 1.03
CA THR A 910 -6.71 -32.71 2.22
C THR A 910 -6.87 -34.24 2.26
N GLY A 911 -6.02 -34.99 1.53
CA GLY A 911 -5.86 -36.41 1.60
C GLY A 911 -4.94 -36.76 2.76
N ILE A 912 -5.39 -37.68 3.60
CA ILE A 912 -4.57 -38.35 4.64
C ILE A 912 -3.24 -38.75 3.98
N PRO A 913 -2.06 -38.27 4.47
CA PRO A 913 -0.75 -38.68 3.95
C PRO A 913 -0.65 -40.19 3.96
N GLY A 914 -0.16 -40.80 2.88
CA GLY A 914 -0.06 -42.26 2.81
C GLY A 914 1.10 -42.83 3.62
N VAL A 915 2.01 -41.98 4.12
CA VAL A 915 3.23 -42.38 4.86
C VAL A 915 3.57 -41.34 5.93
N TYR A 916 4.25 -41.80 6.97
CA TYR A 916 4.92 -40.92 7.92
C TYR A 916 6.10 -40.22 7.24
N GLU A 917 6.28 -38.93 7.48
CA GLU A 917 7.39 -38.13 6.94
C GLU A 917 7.75 -37.03 7.92
N LEU A 918 9.05 -36.82 8.17
CA LEU A 918 9.57 -35.65 8.87
C LEU A 918 10.33 -34.78 7.85
N ASN A 919 9.93 -33.56 7.64
CA ASN A 919 10.58 -32.65 6.71
C ASN A 919 11.74 -31.88 7.34
N GLN A 920 12.62 -31.34 6.49
CA GLN A 920 13.68 -30.44 6.93
C GLN A 920 13.03 -29.17 7.48
N ASN A 921 13.53 -28.69 8.65
CA ASN A 921 13.07 -27.42 9.21
C ASN A 921 13.39 -26.25 8.26
N TYR A 922 12.51 -25.27 8.21
CA TYR A 922 12.72 -24.08 7.38
C TYR A 922 12.40 -22.82 8.17
N PRO A 923 13.28 -21.78 8.10
CA PRO A 923 14.62 -21.80 7.48
C PRO A 923 15.61 -22.73 8.18
N ASN A 924 16.65 -23.20 7.45
CA ASN A 924 17.81 -23.90 7.98
C ASN A 924 19.05 -23.60 7.11
N PRO A 925 20.05 -22.85 7.58
CA PRO A 925 20.20 -22.34 8.97
C PRO A 925 19.10 -21.38 9.40
N PHE A 926 18.88 -21.21 10.71
CA PHE A 926 17.82 -20.38 11.27
C PHE A 926 18.31 -19.43 12.38
N ASN A 927 17.57 -18.32 12.61
CA ASN A 927 17.87 -17.31 13.63
C ASN A 927 16.60 -16.55 14.07
N PRO A 928 16.16 -16.60 15.31
CA PRO A 928 16.24 -17.75 16.20
C PRO A 928 15.11 -18.76 15.98
N ASN A 929 14.18 -18.47 15.05
CA ASN A 929 12.93 -19.20 14.82
C ASN A 929 13.01 -20.08 13.57
N THR A 930 12.42 -21.27 13.65
CA THR A 930 12.24 -22.17 12.51
C THR A 930 10.94 -22.97 12.64
N ILE A 931 10.43 -23.47 11.52
CA ILE A 931 9.25 -24.33 11.47
C ILE A 931 9.66 -25.75 11.08
N ILE A 932 9.18 -26.73 11.83
CA ILE A 932 9.34 -28.16 11.55
C ILE A 932 7.98 -28.68 11.06
N THR A 933 7.95 -29.28 9.88
CA THR A 933 6.74 -29.90 9.31
C THR A 933 6.88 -31.41 9.24
N PHE A 934 5.77 -32.12 9.44
CA PHE A 934 5.71 -33.57 9.33
C PHE A 934 4.33 -34.06 8.90
N SER A 935 4.26 -35.29 8.40
CA SER A 935 3.04 -35.92 7.92
C SER A 935 2.76 -37.21 8.68
N ILE A 936 1.49 -37.46 9.02
CA ILE A 936 1.06 -38.70 9.67
C ILE A 936 -0.13 -39.33 8.91
N PRO A 937 -0.10 -40.62 8.61
CA PRO A 937 -1.11 -41.29 7.78
C PRO A 937 -2.32 -41.80 8.56
N GLU A 938 -2.24 -41.88 9.87
CA GLU A 938 -3.28 -42.43 10.77
C GLU A 938 -3.26 -41.69 12.12
N ASN A 939 -4.30 -41.86 12.93
CA ASN A 939 -4.29 -41.35 14.30
C ASN A 939 -3.12 -41.96 15.08
N ALA A 940 -2.27 -41.12 15.63
CA ALA A 940 -1.10 -41.59 16.35
C ALA A 940 -0.66 -40.61 17.44
N HIS A 941 -0.12 -41.17 18.53
CA HIS A 941 0.59 -40.39 19.52
C HIS A 941 1.96 -39.97 18.95
N ILE A 942 2.20 -38.68 18.84
CA ILE A 942 3.40 -38.10 18.26
C ILE A 942 4.20 -37.38 19.33
N SER A 943 5.49 -37.72 19.41
CA SER A 943 6.47 -36.98 20.20
C SER A 943 7.50 -36.34 19.27
N LEU A 944 7.63 -35.00 19.32
CA LEU A 944 8.65 -34.24 18.58
C LEU A 944 9.58 -33.56 19.58
N LYS A 945 10.88 -33.95 19.57
CA LYS A 945 11.88 -33.51 20.55
C LYS A 945 13.11 -32.93 19.85
N VAL A 946 13.73 -31.92 20.48
CA VAL A 946 14.99 -31.32 20.06
C VAL A 946 16.12 -31.74 20.98
N TYR A 947 17.26 -32.06 20.38
CA TYR A 947 18.48 -32.51 21.06
C TYR A 947 19.66 -31.63 20.63
N ASP A 948 20.66 -31.49 21.51
CA ASP A 948 21.92 -30.87 21.18
C ASP A 948 22.87 -31.85 20.46
N ASN A 949 24.09 -31.38 20.15
CA ASN A 949 25.11 -32.18 19.48
C ASN A 949 25.68 -33.33 20.32
N THR A 950 25.42 -33.36 21.63
CA THR A 950 25.80 -34.46 22.54
C THR A 950 24.69 -35.51 22.69
N GLY A 951 23.50 -35.23 22.13
CA GLY A 951 22.30 -36.05 22.25
C GLY A 951 21.48 -35.78 23.52
N ALA A 952 21.78 -34.72 24.26
CA ALA A 952 20.99 -34.32 25.42
C ALA A 952 19.68 -33.63 24.95
N LEU A 953 18.56 -33.95 25.60
CA LEU A 953 17.27 -33.36 25.31
C LEU A 953 17.26 -31.86 25.66
N VAL A 954 17.03 -31.02 24.66
CA VAL A 954 16.92 -29.56 24.79
C VAL A 954 15.48 -29.13 25.06
N LYS A 955 14.55 -29.68 24.29
CA LYS A 955 13.12 -29.27 24.38
C LYS A 955 12.22 -30.35 23.77
N THR A 956 11.09 -30.61 24.40
CA THR A 956 9.95 -31.30 23.77
C THR A 956 9.03 -30.25 23.14
N LEU A 957 8.84 -30.35 21.84
CA LEU A 957 8.02 -29.40 21.05
C LEU A 957 6.55 -29.84 20.98
N LEU A 958 6.35 -31.18 20.95
CA LEU A 958 5.05 -31.81 20.85
C LEU A 958 5.04 -33.14 21.55
N ASN A 959 3.94 -33.53 22.19
CA ASN A 959 3.76 -34.86 22.80
C ASN A 959 2.26 -35.10 23.05
N GLU A 960 1.52 -35.43 21.97
CA GLU A 960 0.07 -35.58 22.01
C GLU A 960 -0.47 -36.48 20.89
N GLU A 961 -1.74 -36.85 20.99
CA GLU A 961 -2.47 -37.57 19.93
C GLU A 961 -2.81 -36.60 18.80
N LEU A 962 -2.45 -36.98 17.58
CA LEU A 962 -2.77 -36.20 16.38
C LEU A 962 -3.59 -37.03 15.39
N SER A 963 -4.51 -36.35 14.70
CA SER A 963 -5.27 -36.93 13.59
C SER A 963 -4.42 -36.99 12.31
N PRO A 964 -4.76 -37.88 11.36
CA PRO A 964 -4.07 -37.97 10.09
C PRO A 964 -4.00 -36.64 9.38
N GLY A 965 -2.85 -36.27 8.84
CA GLY A 965 -2.66 -34.99 8.16
C GLY A 965 -1.21 -34.51 8.11
N LYS A 966 -1.02 -33.30 7.60
CA LYS A 966 0.24 -32.56 7.70
C LYS A 966 0.16 -31.60 8.91
N HIS A 967 1.23 -31.62 9.70
CA HIS A 967 1.33 -30.83 10.92
C HIS A 967 2.58 -29.94 10.86
N SER A 968 2.54 -28.81 11.57
CA SER A 968 3.67 -27.88 11.68
C SER A 968 3.84 -27.42 13.11
N VAL A 969 5.11 -27.35 13.56
CA VAL A 969 5.46 -26.90 14.91
C VAL A 969 6.57 -25.86 14.82
N SER A 970 6.35 -24.72 15.45
CA SER A 970 7.35 -23.65 15.55
C SER A 970 8.34 -23.93 16.67
N PHE A 971 9.62 -23.72 16.40
CA PHE A 971 10.69 -23.81 17.37
C PHE A 971 11.44 -22.49 17.48
N ASP A 972 11.37 -21.90 18.68
CA ASP A 972 12.16 -20.73 19.07
C ASP A 972 13.37 -21.18 19.89
N ALA A 973 14.57 -20.91 19.36
CA ALA A 973 15.86 -21.21 19.96
C ALA A 973 16.55 -19.95 20.53
N GLY A 974 15.84 -18.90 20.83
CA GLY A 974 16.39 -17.61 21.28
C GLY A 974 17.31 -17.71 22.52
N LYS A 975 17.14 -18.74 23.35
CA LYS A 975 17.97 -18.99 24.57
C LYS A 975 19.13 -19.97 24.34
N LEU A 976 19.26 -20.55 23.13
CA LEU A 976 20.28 -21.54 22.81
C LEU A 976 21.49 -20.89 22.15
N SER A 977 22.67 -21.52 22.25
CA SER A 977 23.88 -21.06 21.56
C SER A 977 23.85 -21.44 20.08
N SER A 978 24.52 -20.65 19.21
CA SER A 978 24.77 -21.06 17.83
C SER A 978 25.43 -22.44 17.75
N GLY A 979 24.94 -23.28 16.85
CA GLY A 979 25.48 -24.68 16.76
C GLY A 979 24.51 -25.63 16.08
N VAL A 980 24.93 -26.88 15.99
CA VAL A 980 24.16 -27.98 15.41
C VAL A 980 23.22 -28.56 16.45
N TYR A 981 21.95 -28.70 16.08
CA TYR A 981 20.93 -29.40 16.86
C TYR A 981 20.27 -30.48 16.00
N PHE A 982 19.59 -31.42 16.66
CA PHE A 982 18.82 -32.46 16.01
C PHE A 982 17.40 -32.43 16.53
N TYR A 983 16.44 -32.71 15.67
CA TYR A 983 15.06 -32.94 16.08
C TYR A 983 14.60 -34.30 15.61
N ARG A 984 13.81 -34.95 16.46
CA ARG A 984 13.35 -36.31 16.25
C ARG A 984 11.87 -36.41 16.51
N ILE A 985 11.16 -36.97 15.51
CA ILE A 985 9.78 -37.40 15.64
C ILE A 985 9.75 -38.88 16.02
N GLU A 986 8.87 -39.25 16.92
CA GLU A 986 8.64 -40.63 17.38
C GLU A 986 7.14 -40.89 17.44
N SER A 987 6.71 -42.01 16.89
CA SER A 987 5.41 -42.65 17.10
C SER A 987 5.60 -44.16 17.36
N GLU A 988 4.53 -44.89 17.61
CA GLU A 988 4.63 -46.38 17.76
C GLU A 988 5.18 -47.06 16.51
N LYS A 989 4.97 -46.50 15.32
CA LYS A 989 5.32 -47.13 14.03
C LYS A 989 6.41 -46.38 13.26
N PHE A 990 6.87 -45.21 13.72
CA PHE A 990 7.79 -44.41 12.96
C PHE A 990 8.70 -43.56 13.84
N THR A 991 9.99 -43.55 13.48
CA THR A 991 11.00 -42.69 14.10
C THR A 991 11.89 -42.10 13.01
N GLN A 992 12.07 -40.81 13.01
CA GLN A 992 12.99 -40.14 12.09
C GLN A 992 13.67 -38.95 12.80
N THR A 993 14.96 -38.74 12.49
CA THR A 993 15.77 -37.64 13.05
C THR A 993 16.32 -36.78 11.90
N ARG A 994 16.32 -35.47 12.08
CA ARG A 994 16.96 -34.53 11.17
C ARG A 994 17.83 -33.53 11.90
N LYS A 995 18.80 -32.98 11.19
CA LYS A 995 19.78 -32.00 11.68
C LYS A 995 19.28 -30.58 11.35
N MET A 996 19.51 -29.61 12.25
CA MET A 996 19.28 -28.18 12.03
C MET A 996 20.46 -27.35 12.53
N LEU A 997 20.69 -26.19 11.94
CA LEU A 997 21.81 -25.30 12.27
C LEU A 997 21.25 -23.95 12.74
N LEU A 998 21.52 -23.61 14.00
CA LEU A 998 21.23 -22.32 14.58
C LEU A 998 22.43 -21.39 14.38
N ILE A 999 22.18 -20.20 13.81
CA ILE A 999 23.18 -19.13 13.64
C ILE A 999 22.57 -17.87 14.26
N LYS A 1000 23.26 -17.33 15.25
CA LYS A 1000 22.90 -16.07 15.88
C LYS A 1000 23.82 -14.95 15.39
#